data_f2f59d82b703be68a8c181529dcac77d
#
_entry.id   f2f59d82b703be68a8c181529dcac77d
#
_cell.length_a   1.000
_cell.length_b   1.000
_cell.length_c   1.000
_cell.angle_alpha   90.00
_cell.angle_beta   90.00
_cell.angle_gamma   90.00
#
_symmetry.space_group_name_H-M   'P 1'
#
loop_
_entity.id
_entity.type
_entity.pdbx_description
1 polymer ?
#
loop_
_entity_poly.entity_id
_entity_poly.type
_entity_poly.pdbx_seq_one_letter_code
_entity_poly.pdbx_strand_id
1 'polypeptide(L)'
;MTGGLIGDDEMGDVWPSVQPGRSLDEYGTARIDTAGPCEVRSFQTITLTYTVGRFGLDDSGSIKVVQRFPNDGGRLQVTDPAAMNYVSACASNGCRLDLVPEPEGHQRPWERSLRVFVRRGSMRPGDRIEIVFGDRSRGSPGLRLQTFCETAHEFRVLADPCATGHFIPLPDRPFVSIVAGPPERWKAVLPTHGRPGGSFSLGLKAEDLWGNPSHQAAGRLRLEADGPVAGLPEQVDYPAGERALRIAGLTATREGIIRVRVLDAAGRLLARSNPLVVRDGLVPGWWGDLHGQSGETVGVNTIDEYFAFGRDLAFLDVMGHQGNDFQITGAFWQRINAVTTALDAEGSFVAFPGYEWSGNTPMGGDHNVFFRHAGRPIRRSSHALLLDRGDIATDANTTTELFQALRDEDCVVWAHVGGRPADVGRDDGGSLRTAVEVHSDWGTFEWIMTDSFRHGYRLGLVCNSDGHKGRPGASHPGASQFGALGGLTCFLADRLSRDGIFAAMRRRHHFGTTGCRMFLDVRAAFAGGGERFAADPRLGPAASEAVAEAMMGDILRTGDRRCRLAVEVAAHAPVLRIDVLNGPKVVASARGYGAEDLGNRIRVTFHGAEYRGRGRQTTWQGHARFDAARIRRFERINAWNHDRPLAPVDDRSVGFDVITTGNFVGFDAWLDGLQGELAVDAGLAACRVPLAGLGLEPVVVEAGGLERQLRVARLPDACGRDHMRCAFDVELSAEGDNPLWVRVTTEDGYVAWSSPIYVFR
;
A
#
# COMPACT_ATOMS: atom_id res chain seq x y z
N MET A 1 -15.40 9.20 -24.14
CA MET A 1 -16.52 8.95 -23.20
C MET A 1 -15.87 8.64 -21.87
N THR A 2 -15.85 9.61 -20.97
CA THR A 2 -15.44 9.39 -19.58
C THR A 2 -16.58 8.60 -18.95
N GLY A 3 -16.43 7.29 -18.81
CA GLY A 3 -17.38 6.47 -18.05
C GLY A 3 -17.43 7.01 -16.62
N GLY A 4 -18.59 7.50 -16.19
CA GLY A 4 -18.79 7.85 -14.79
C GLY A 4 -18.55 6.61 -13.90
N LEU A 5 -18.18 6.85 -12.65
CA LEU A 5 -18.03 5.78 -11.68
C LEU A 5 -19.36 5.06 -11.51
N ILE A 6 -19.35 3.73 -11.59
CA ILE A 6 -20.57 2.91 -11.43
C ILE A 6 -20.96 2.94 -9.96
N GLY A 7 -22.26 3.18 -9.70
CA GLY A 7 -22.80 3.17 -8.36
C GLY A 7 -22.80 4.51 -7.60
N ASP A 8 -22.20 5.56 -8.15
CA ASP A 8 -22.23 6.89 -7.52
C ASP A 8 -23.67 7.40 -7.29
N ASP A 9 -24.56 7.13 -8.23
CA ASP A 9 -25.96 7.59 -8.17
C ASP A 9 -26.83 6.74 -7.21
N GLU A 10 -26.30 5.60 -6.75
CA GLU A 10 -26.98 4.69 -5.81
C GLU A 10 -26.51 4.85 -4.36
N MET A 11 -25.55 5.75 -4.10
CA MET A 11 -25.08 6.05 -2.75
C MET A 11 -25.96 7.10 -2.07
N GLY A 12 -26.79 6.66 -1.10
CA GLY A 12 -27.86 7.43 -0.52
C GLY A 12 -27.49 8.77 0.10
N ASP A 13 -26.44 8.82 0.90
CA ASP A 13 -26.12 10.01 1.69
C ASP A 13 -25.15 10.98 0.99
N VAL A 14 -24.46 10.52 -0.04
CA VAL A 14 -23.64 11.41 -0.89
C VAL A 14 -24.54 12.28 -1.75
N TRP A 15 -25.68 11.73 -2.14
CA TRP A 15 -26.68 12.36 -3.00
C TRP A 15 -28.04 12.31 -2.32
N PRO A 16 -28.32 13.25 -1.42
CA PRO A 16 -29.61 13.28 -0.76
C PRO A 16 -30.72 13.37 -1.80
N SER A 17 -31.82 12.73 -1.52
CA SER A 17 -32.93 12.50 -2.43
C SER A 17 -33.35 13.78 -3.21
N VAL A 18 -33.19 13.75 -4.51
CA VAL A 18 -33.82 14.71 -5.40
C VAL A 18 -35.31 14.38 -5.45
N GLN A 19 -36.16 15.40 -5.43
CA GLN A 19 -37.61 15.18 -5.55
C GLN A 19 -37.90 14.45 -6.87
N PRO A 20 -38.74 13.42 -6.88
CA PRO A 20 -39.12 12.71 -8.10
C PRO A 20 -39.63 13.68 -9.18
N GLY A 21 -39.12 13.49 -10.40
CA GLY A 21 -39.54 14.32 -11.55
C GLY A 21 -38.84 15.67 -11.70
N ARG A 22 -37.82 15.96 -10.86
CA ARG A 22 -36.95 17.11 -11.04
C ARG A 22 -35.67 16.71 -11.76
N SER A 23 -35.20 17.57 -12.67
CA SER A 23 -33.91 17.42 -13.32
C SER A 23 -32.81 18.10 -12.50
N LEU A 24 -31.64 17.49 -12.37
CA LEU A 24 -30.50 18.02 -11.56
C LEU A 24 -29.96 19.33 -12.15
N ASP A 25 -30.05 19.54 -13.45
CA ASP A 25 -29.63 20.77 -14.14
C ASP A 25 -30.50 22.01 -13.76
N GLU A 26 -31.68 21.82 -13.17
CA GLU A 26 -32.45 22.91 -12.61
C GLU A 26 -31.76 23.62 -11.45
N TYR A 27 -30.78 22.96 -10.81
CA TYR A 27 -29.97 23.51 -9.69
C TYR A 27 -28.74 24.28 -10.17
N GLY A 28 -28.43 24.21 -11.44
CA GLY A 28 -27.31 24.90 -12.07
C GLY A 28 -26.39 23.98 -12.85
N THR A 29 -25.35 24.57 -13.42
CA THR A 29 -24.30 23.86 -14.17
C THR A 29 -22.94 24.29 -13.70
N ALA A 30 -21.92 23.41 -13.86
CA ALA A 30 -20.55 23.70 -13.47
C ALA A 30 -19.56 23.27 -14.56
N ARG A 31 -18.51 24.06 -14.76
CA ARG A 31 -17.43 23.74 -15.70
C ARG A 31 -16.08 24.20 -15.17
N ILE A 32 -15.02 23.54 -15.63
CA ILE A 32 -13.63 23.96 -15.44
C ILE A 32 -13.03 24.29 -16.80
N ASP A 33 -12.34 25.40 -16.86
CA ASP A 33 -11.55 25.78 -18.01
C ASP A 33 -10.08 25.44 -17.72
N THR A 34 -9.54 24.38 -18.37
CA THR A 34 -8.13 23.96 -18.26
C THR A 34 -7.46 23.84 -19.60
N ALA A 35 -6.15 24.11 -19.63
CA ALA A 35 -5.35 24.05 -20.85
C ALA A 35 -4.83 22.65 -21.22
N GLY A 36 -5.14 21.61 -20.44
CA GLY A 36 -4.66 20.23 -20.67
C GLY A 36 -4.31 19.49 -19.40
N PRO A 37 -3.64 18.32 -19.50
CA PRO A 37 -3.21 17.55 -18.34
C PRO A 37 -2.24 18.33 -17.45
N CYS A 38 -2.34 18.12 -16.15
CA CYS A 38 -1.50 18.73 -15.11
C CYS A 38 -0.55 17.68 -14.54
N GLU A 39 0.69 18.03 -14.30
CA GLU A 39 1.63 17.11 -13.66
C GLU A 39 1.36 17.01 -12.15
N VAL A 40 1.60 15.82 -11.58
CA VAL A 40 1.58 15.60 -10.13
C VAL A 40 2.47 16.62 -9.42
N ARG A 41 2.03 17.08 -8.26
CA ARG A 41 2.75 18.03 -7.40
C ARG A 41 3.04 19.38 -8.01
N SER A 42 2.62 19.65 -9.24
CA SER A 42 2.73 20.99 -9.84
C SER A 42 1.77 21.99 -9.18
N PHE A 43 2.10 23.27 -9.32
CA PHE A 43 1.21 24.34 -8.92
C PHE A 43 0.37 24.81 -10.09
N GLN A 44 -0.95 24.81 -9.95
CA GLN A 44 -1.90 25.17 -10.99
C GLN A 44 -2.79 26.33 -10.55
N THR A 45 -3.42 26.99 -11.52
CA THR A 45 -4.58 27.85 -11.30
C THR A 45 -5.74 27.21 -12.04
N ILE A 46 -6.80 26.83 -11.31
CA ILE A 46 -7.97 26.15 -11.86
C ILE A 46 -9.18 27.03 -11.61
N THR A 47 -9.84 27.45 -12.68
CA THR A 47 -11.06 28.26 -12.60
C THR A 47 -12.28 27.37 -12.80
N LEU A 48 -13.12 27.30 -11.77
CA LEU A 48 -14.42 26.65 -11.81
C LEU A 48 -15.51 27.70 -11.91
N THR A 49 -16.36 27.61 -12.92
CA THR A 49 -17.54 28.47 -13.10
C THR A 49 -18.79 27.68 -12.78
N TYR A 50 -19.50 28.09 -11.73
CA TYR A 50 -20.87 27.67 -11.46
C TYR A 50 -21.85 28.66 -12.07
N THR A 51 -22.81 28.18 -12.85
CA THR A 51 -23.94 28.99 -13.38
C THR A 51 -25.21 28.65 -12.62
N VAL A 52 -25.82 29.65 -12.05
CA VAL A 52 -26.99 29.51 -11.20
C VAL A 52 -28.19 28.97 -11.99
N GLY A 53 -28.83 27.94 -11.46
CA GLY A 53 -29.95 27.28 -12.07
C GLY A 53 -31.31 28.01 -11.85
N ARG A 54 -32.37 27.31 -12.24
CA ARG A 54 -33.75 27.84 -12.30
C ARG A 54 -34.26 28.46 -10.99
N PHE A 55 -33.82 27.96 -9.85
CA PHE A 55 -34.30 28.40 -8.54
C PHE A 55 -33.60 29.66 -8.02
N GLY A 56 -32.55 30.14 -8.71
CA GLY A 56 -31.70 31.19 -8.17
C GLY A 56 -30.80 30.67 -7.03
N LEU A 57 -30.20 31.60 -6.31
CA LEU A 57 -29.42 31.31 -5.09
C LEU A 57 -29.67 32.46 -4.11
N ASP A 58 -30.35 32.19 -3.02
CA ASP A 58 -30.81 33.22 -2.08
C ASP A 58 -29.71 33.66 -1.11
N ASP A 59 -29.97 34.71 -0.31
CA ASP A 59 -29.07 35.10 0.78
C ASP A 59 -28.92 33.92 1.76
N SER A 60 -27.70 33.58 2.05
CA SER A 60 -27.28 32.36 2.80
C SER A 60 -27.41 31.05 2.03
N GLY A 61 -27.96 31.01 0.84
CA GLY A 61 -27.80 29.90 -0.08
C GLY A 61 -26.33 29.68 -0.41
N SER A 62 -25.96 28.46 -0.76
CA SER A 62 -24.56 28.11 -0.95
C SER A 62 -24.36 27.00 -1.96
N ILE A 63 -23.14 26.94 -2.47
CA ILE A 63 -22.63 25.77 -3.19
C ILE A 63 -21.49 25.14 -2.42
N LYS A 64 -21.29 23.83 -2.58
CA LYS A 64 -20.10 23.11 -2.16
C LYS A 64 -19.34 22.62 -3.37
N VAL A 65 -18.01 22.76 -3.35
CA VAL A 65 -17.13 22.06 -4.28
C VAL A 65 -16.40 21.01 -3.45
N VAL A 66 -16.60 19.73 -3.79
CA VAL A 66 -16.05 18.61 -3.01
C VAL A 66 -15.04 17.82 -3.83
N GLN A 67 -14.02 17.33 -3.15
CA GLN A 67 -12.94 16.48 -3.70
C GLN A 67 -12.83 15.19 -2.90
N ARG A 68 -12.28 14.15 -3.53
CA ARG A 68 -12.17 12.82 -2.94
C ARG A 68 -11.13 12.76 -1.81
N PHE A 69 -11.38 11.87 -0.88
CA PHE A 69 -10.55 11.56 0.31
C PHE A 69 -9.05 11.37 0.02
N PRO A 70 -8.61 10.59 -1.02
CA PRO A 70 -7.19 10.29 -1.19
C PRO A 70 -6.32 11.47 -1.61
N ASN A 71 -6.91 12.61 -2.00
CA ASN A 71 -6.18 13.80 -2.42
C ASN A 71 -5.19 14.27 -1.33
N ASP A 72 -3.89 14.29 -1.64
CA ASP A 72 -2.81 14.75 -0.77
C ASP A 72 -2.18 16.09 -1.23
N GLY A 73 -2.89 16.88 -2.04
CA GLY A 73 -2.49 18.21 -2.53
C GLY A 73 -2.37 19.29 -1.45
N GLY A 74 -2.84 19.00 -0.25
CA GLY A 74 -2.84 19.93 0.88
C GLY A 74 -4.22 20.54 1.14
N ARG A 75 -4.30 21.39 2.16
CA ARG A 75 -5.55 22.04 2.54
C ARG A 75 -5.77 23.30 1.73
N LEU A 76 -6.99 23.51 1.26
CA LEU A 76 -7.42 24.79 0.70
C LEU A 76 -7.44 25.85 1.81
N GLN A 77 -7.15 27.08 1.47
CA GLN A 77 -7.18 28.21 2.42
C GLN A 77 -7.61 29.51 1.70
N VAL A 78 -8.20 30.43 2.47
CA VAL A 78 -8.78 31.70 1.99
C VAL A 78 -8.26 32.93 2.76
N THR A 79 -7.26 32.72 3.62
CA THR A 79 -6.80 33.75 4.57
C THR A 79 -5.53 34.45 4.16
N ASP A 80 -4.56 33.71 3.56
CA ASP A 80 -3.28 34.25 3.11
C ASP A 80 -3.19 34.20 1.57
N PRO A 81 -3.39 35.34 0.89
CA PRO A 81 -3.35 35.37 -0.57
C PRO A 81 -1.99 35.11 -1.19
N ALA A 82 -0.92 35.14 -0.41
CA ALA A 82 0.44 34.86 -0.88
C ALA A 82 0.85 33.40 -0.67
N ALA A 83 0.14 32.66 0.19
CA ALA A 83 0.44 31.27 0.46
C ALA A 83 -0.14 30.31 -0.58
N MET A 84 0.41 29.09 -0.63
CA MET A 84 -0.11 28.03 -1.51
C MET A 84 -1.58 27.66 -1.19
N ASN A 85 -2.27 27.11 -2.18
CA ASN A 85 -3.66 26.64 -2.08
C ASN A 85 -4.66 27.75 -1.72
N TYR A 86 -4.31 29.01 -2.00
CA TYR A 86 -5.24 30.12 -1.83
C TYR A 86 -6.39 30.02 -2.83
N VAL A 87 -7.62 30.26 -2.34
CA VAL A 87 -8.83 30.23 -3.16
C VAL A 87 -9.54 31.57 -3.03
N SER A 88 -9.96 32.11 -4.17
CA SER A 88 -10.80 33.29 -4.26
C SER A 88 -12.07 32.98 -5.05
N ALA A 89 -13.11 33.80 -4.89
CA ALA A 89 -14.31 33.70 -5.71
C ALA A 89 -14.95 35.07 -5.93
N CYS A 90 -15.65 35.22 -7.07
CA CYS A 90 -16.45 36.39 -7.37
C CYS A 90 -17.83 36.01 -7.97
N ALA A 91 -18.83 36.83 -7.71
CA ALA A 91 -20.17 36.71 -8.28
C ALA A 91 -20.35 37.70 -9.44
N SER A 92 -20.92 37.28 -10.56
CA SER A 92 -21.13 38.10 -11.75
C SER A 92 -22.04 39.31 -11.51
N ASN A 93 -22.94 39.22 -10.54
CA ASN A 93 -23.85 40.30 -10.15
C ASN A 93 -23.36 41.17 -9.00
N GLY A 94 -22.10 40.92 -8.51
CA GLY A 94 -21.48 41.68 -7.42
C GLY A 94 -21.96 41.32 -6.00
N CYS A 95 -22.74 40.26 -5.81
CA CYS A 95 -23.05 39.77 -4.46
C CYS A 95 -21.76 39.45 -3.71
N ARG A 96 -21.77 39.69 -2.40
CA ARG A 96 -20.70 39.26 -1.53
C ARG A 96 -20.72 37.74 -1.37
N LEU A 97 -19.57 37.11 -1.48
CA LEU A 97 -19.37 35.69 -1.23
C LEU A 97 -18.50 35.48 0.02
N ASP A 98 -18.87 34.53 0.86
CA ASP A 98 -18.01 34.04 1.96
C ASP A 98 -17.60 32.61 1.64
N LEU A 99 -16.28 32.37 1.66
CA LEU A 99 -15.67 31.07 1.37
C LEU A 99 -15.23 30.40 2.66
N VAL A 100 -15.63 29.15 2.84
CA VAL A 100 -15.29 28.35 4.03
C VAL A 100 -14.71 27.01 3.60
N PRO A 101 -13.40 26.79 3.70
CA PRO A 101 -12.82 25.49 3.54
C PRO A 101 -13.23 24.57 4.71
N GLU A 102 -13.79 23.41 4.38
CA GLU A 102 -14.26 22.40 5.34
C GLU A 102 -13.59 21.06 5.01
N PRO A 103 -12.44 20.69 5.64
CA PRO A 103 -11.69 19.48 5.28
C PRO A 103 -12.47 18.18 5.42
N GLU A 104 -13.47 18.14 6.30
CA GLU A 104 -14.40 17.03 6.53
C GLU A 104 -15.85 17.51 6.38
N GLY A 105 -16.08 18.44 5.45
CA GLY A 105 -17.36 19.16 5.31
C GLY A 105 -18.41 18.43 4.49
N HIS A 106 -18.10 17.26 3.98
CA HIS A 106 -19.06 16.41 3.28
C HIS A 106 -18.76 14.93 3.55
N GLN A 107 -19.59 14.04 3.06
CA GLN A 107 -19.49 12.61 3.32
C GLN A 107 -18.40 11.95 2.48
N ARG A 108 -17.67 11.00 3.07
CA ARG A 108 -16.72 10.13 2.38
C ARG A 108 -17.43 9.33 1.26
N PRO A 109 -16.86 9.26 0.06
CA PRO A 109 -15.49 9.60 -0.33
C PRO A 109 -15.26 11.07 -0.70
N TRP A 110 -16.25 11.95 -0.67
CA TRP A 110 -16.25 13.36 -1.09
C TRP A 110 -16.08 14.32 0.11
N GLU A 111 -15.24 14.01 1.05
CA GLU A 111 -15.19 14.71 2.34
C GLU A 111 -14.50 16.08 2.31
N ARG A 112 -13.61 16.33 1.35
CA ARG A 112 -12.87 17.61 1.26
C ARG A 112 -13.72 18.65 0.56
N SER A 113 -14.25 19.63 1.29
CA SER A 113 -15.16 20.61 0.74
C SER A 113 -14.65 22.05 0.87
N LEU A 114 -15.00 22.85 -0.13
CA LEU A 114 -15.04 24.31 -0.09
C LEU A 114 -16.51 24.73 -0.19
N ARG A 115 -17.02 25.40 0.81
CA ARG A 115 -18.37 25.97 0.79
C ARG A 115 -18.32 27.44 0.43
N VAL A 116 -19.13 27.87 -0.53
CA VAL A 116 -19.26 29.24 -0.99
C VAL A 116 -20.68 29.73 -0.73
N PHE A 117 -20.81 30.65 0.19
CA PHE A 117 -22.10 31.25 0.57
C PHE A 117 -22.38 32.56 -0.18
N VAL A 118 -23.59 32.78 -0.60
CA VAL A 118 -24.05 34.11 -0.97
C VAL A 118 -24.36 34.92 0.29
N ARG A 119 -23.88 36.15 0.35
CA ARG A 119 -24.12 37.07 1.45
C ARG A 119 -24.55 38.43 0.92
N ARG A 120 -25.51 39.05 1.58
CA ARG A 120 -26.04 40.41 1.24
C ARG A 120 -26.51 40.50 -0.22
N GLY A 121 -27.50 39.74 -0.55
CA GLY A 121 -28.11 39.71 -1.88
C GLY A 121 -28.53 38.32 -2.30
N SER A 122 -28.89 38.16 -3.53
CA SER A 122 -29.28 36.89 -4.13
C SER A 122 -28.80 36.85 -5.58
N MET A 123 -28.75 35.67 -6.15
CA MET A 123 -28.36 35.44 -7.53
C MET A 123 -29.53 34.89 -8.33
N ARG A 124 -29.70 35.39 -9.54
CA ARG A 124 -30.77 34.99 -10.47
C ARG A 124 -30.31 33.84 -11.36
N PRO A 125 -31.22 33.08 -11.97
CA PRO A 125 -30.87 32.11 -13.00
C PRO A 125 -29.99 32.76 -14.09
N GLY A 126 -28.86 32.07 -14.39
CA GLY A 126 -27.87 32.54 -15.35
C GLY A 126 -26.74 33.43 -14.77
N ASP A 127 -26.86 33.93 -13.54
CA ASP A 127 -25.73 34.53 -12.83
C ASP A 127 -24.65 33.49 -12.58
N ARG A 128 -23.40 33.94 -12.37
CA ARG A 128 -22.25 33.04 -12.24
C ARG A 128 -21.47 33.31 -10.98
N ILE A 129 -20.96 32.22 -10.38
CA ILE A 129 -19.87 32.27 -9.39
C ILE A 129 -18.64 31.69 -10.06
N GLU A 130 -17.59 32.48 -10.13
CA GLU A 130 -16.28 32.06 -10.57
C GLU A 130 -15.41 31.80 -9.33
N ILE A 131 -14.88 30.58 -9.20
CA ILE A 131 -14.02 30.14 -8.10
C ILE A 131 -12.64 29.85 -8.68
N VAL A 132 -11.61 30.54 -8.17
CA VAL A 132 -10.22 30.38 -8.63
C VAL A 132 -9.44 29.64 -7.57
N PHE A 133 -9.22 28.35 -7.81
CA PHE A 133 -8.34 27.52 -6.99
C PHE A 133 -6.89 27.82 -7.37
N GLY A 134 -6.07 28.18 -6.38
CA GLY A 134 -4.70 28.61 -6.61
C GLY A 134 -4.61 29.97 -7.27
N ASP A 135 -5.37 30.97 -6.83
CA ASP A 135 -5.37 32.32 -7.36
C ASP A 135 -4.00 32.99 -7.11
N ARG A 136 -3.27 33.24 -8.19
CA ARG A 136 -1.92 33.85 -8.18
C ARG A 136 -1.91 35.37 -8.20
N SER A 137 -3.07 36.02 -8.30
CA SER A 137 -3.17 37.48 -8.48
C SER A 137 -2.53 38.29 -7.37
N ARG A 138 -2.35 37.68 -6.18
CA ARG A 138 -1.76 38.34 -5.00
C ARG A 138 -0.54 37.62 -4.42
N GLY A 139 0.18 36.82 -5.25
CA GLY A 139 1.47 36.25 -4.91
C GLY A 139 1.47 34.77 -4.51
N SER A 140 0.31 34.10 -4.47
CA SER A 140 0.27 32.63 -4.26
C SER A 140 1.03 31.90 -5.36
N PRO A 141 1.75 30.80 -5.06
CA PRO A 141 2.34 29.93 -6.09
C PRO A 141 1.29 29.16 -6.87
N GLY A 142 0.06 29.02 -6.35
CA GLY A 142 -1.03 28.28 -6.96
C GLY A 142 -1.60 27.19 -6.08
N LEU A 143 -2.54 26.40 -6.63
CA LEU A 143 -3.04 25.15 -6.08
C LEU A 143 -2.01 24.06 -6.28
N ARG A 144 -1.50 23.47 -5.20
CA ARG A 144 -0.60 22.32 -5.29
C ARG A 144 -1.40 21.03 -5.50
N LEU A 145 -1.14 20.36 -6.61
CA LEU A 145 -1.82 19.10 -6.93
C LEU A 145 -1.29 17.92 -6.09
N GLN A 146 -2.05 16.84 -6.09
CA GLN A 146 -1.70 15.60 -5.40
C GLN A 146 -0.45 14.91 -5.98
N THR A 147 0.07 13.90 -5.26
CA THR A 147 1.30 13.18 -5.64
C THR A 147 1.08 12.01 -6.59
N PHE A 148 -0.16 11.69 -6.95
CA PHE A 148 -0.49 10.51 -7.77
C PHE A 148 -1.37 10.88 -8.96
N CYS A 149 -1.28 10.05 -10.00
CA CYS A 149 -2.04 10.22 -11.23
C CYS A 149 -3.52 9.91 -11.01
N GLU A 150 -4.37 10.70 -11.65
CA GLU A 150 -5.82 10.49 -11.67
C GLU A 150 -6.35 10.95 -13.03
N THR A 151 -7.03 10.06 -13.74
CA THR A 151 -7.52 10.35 -15.09
C THR A 151 -8.57 11.45 -15.09
N ALA A 152 -9.41 11.46 -14.05
CA ALA A 152 -10.46 12.45 -13.86
C ALA A 152 -10.50 12.89 -12.39
N HIS A 153 -9.60 13.81 -12.00
CA HIS A 153 -9.64 14.46 -10.69
C HIS A 153 -10.78 15.46 -10.65
N GLU A 154 -11.91 15.02 -10.11
CA GLU A 154 -13.19 15.73 -10.14
C GLU A 154 -13.31 16.78 -9.05
N PHE A 155 -13.85 17.94 -9.43
CA PHE A 155 -14.33 19.02 -8.54
C PHE A 155 -15.84 18.99 -8.55
N ARG A 156 -16.44 18.08 -7.81
CA ARG A 156 -17.88 17.89 -7.81
C ARG A 156 -18.58 19.05 -7.12
N VAL A 157 -19.63 19.57 -7.76
CA VAL A 157 -20.39 20.72 -7.27
C VAL A 157 -21.77 20.28 -6.80
N LEU A 158 -22.16 20.78 -5.61
CA LEU A 158 -23.49 20.58 -5.04
C LEU A 158 -24.05 21.93 -4.68
N ALA A 159 -25.37 22.10 -4.85
CA ALA A 159 -26.09 23.37 -4.58
C ALA A 159 -27.11 23.22 -3.47
N ASP A 160 -27.19 24.22 -2.58
CA ASP A 160 -28.27 24.46 -1.61
C ASP A 160 -28.83 25.86 -1.85
N PRO A 161 -29.81 26.04 -2.76
CA PRO A 161 -30.30 27.34 -3.17
C PRO A 161 -30.98 28.13 -2.05
N CYS A 162 -31.58 27.42 -1.10
CA CYS A 162 -32.49 28.00 -0.10
C CYS A 162 -31.97 27.98 1.33
N ALA A 163 -30.65 27.71 1.52
CA ALA A 163 -30.01 27.62 2.83
C ALA A 163 -30.64 26.58 3.77
N THR A 164 -31.05 25.45 3.23
CA THR A 164 -31.70 24.36 3.97
C THR A 164 -30.70 23.38 4.59
N GLY A 165 -29.45 23.44 4.19
CA GLY A 165 -28.43 22.44 4.51
C GLY A 165 -28.51 21.17 3.64
N HIS A 166 -29.46 21.11 2.71
CA HIS A 166 -29.69 20.01 1.80
C HIS A 166 -29.02 20.31 0.45
N PHE A 167 -27.91 19.64 0.18
CA PHE A 167 -27.07 19.85 -0.99
C PHE A 167 -27.44 18.88 -2.11
N ILE A 168 -27.81 19.44 -3.27
CA ILE A 168 -28.17 18.69 -4.47
C ILE A 168 -26.98 18.66 -5.41
N PRO A 169 -26.49 17.47 -5.86
CA PRO A 169 -25.41 17.38 -6.81
C PRO A 169 -25.82 17.91 -8.18
N LEU A 170 -24.88 18.56 -8.86
CA LEU A 170 -25.07 18.94 -10.26
C LEU A 170 -24.78 17.75 -11.18
N PRO A 171 -25.41 17.71 -12.37
CA PRO A 171 -25.16 16.64 -13.34
C PRO A 171 -23.76 16.71 -13.97
N ASP A 172 -23.18 17.92 -14.00
CA ASP A 172 -21.83 18.13 -14.54
C ASP A 172 -20.78 17.57 -13.61
N ARG A 173 -19.73 17.01 -14.21
CA ARG A 173 -18.57 16.45 -13.50
C ARG A 173 -17.29 17.15 -13.98
N PRO A 174 -17.06 18.43 -13.60
CA PRO A 174 -15.85 19.14 -14.00
C PRO A 174 -14.62 18.49 -13.37
N PHE A 175 -13.59 18.20 -14.18
CA PHE A 175 -12.38 17.53 -13.74
C PHE A 175 -11.12 18.10 -14.42
N VAL A 176 -9.97 17.76 -13.84
CA VAL A 176 -8.66 17.89 -14.47
C VAL A 176 -8.00 16.52 -14.55
N SER A 177 -7.21 16.26 -15.60
CA SER A 177 -6.39 15.06 -15.68
C SER A 177 -5.04 15.32 -15.01
N ILE A 178 -4.63 14.44 -14.08
CA ILE A 178 -3.36 14.52 -13.38
C ILE A 178 -2.46 13.38 -13.88
N VAL A 179 -1.30 13.76 -14.44
CA VAL A 179 -0.35 12.84 -15.07
C VAL A 179 0.98 12.80 -14.31
N ALA A 180 1.79 11.77 -14.57
CA ALA A 180 3.12 11.63 -13.96
C ALA A 180 4.06 12.76 -14.36
N GLY A 181 4.96 13.12 -13.46
CA GLY A 181 6.06 14.02 -13.70
C GLY A 181 7.22 13.39 -14.49
N PRO A 182 8.35 14.11 -14.64
CA PRO A 182 9.55 13.61 -15.30
C PRO A 182 10.07 12.31 -14.64
N PRO A 183 10.70 11.40 -15.43
CA PRO A 183 11.24 10.16 -14.90
C PRO A 183 12.47 10.42 -14.04
N GLU A 184 12.43 9.92 -12.79
CA GLU A 184 13.51 10.02 -11.80
C GLU A 184 14.20 8.67 -11.56
N ARG A 185 13.43 7.58 -11.61
CA ARG A 185 13.91 6.24 -11.28
C ARG A 185 13.43 5.21 -12.27
N TRP A 186 14.34 4.36 -12.71
CA TRP A 186 14.01 3.20 -13.53
C TRP A 186 13.83 1.96 -12.64
N LYS A 187 12.91 1.09 -13.04
CA LYS A 187 12.69 -0.21 -12.42
C LYS A 187 12.71 -1.31 -13.47
N ALA A 188 13.37 -2.42 -13.10
CA ALA A 188 13.38 -3.67 -13.84
C ALA A 188 12.82 -4.77 -12.93
N VAL A 189 11.81 -5.49 -13.39
CA VAL A 189 11.04 -6.44 -12.60
C VAL A 189 11.07 -7.81 -13.23
N LEU A 190 11.56 -8.81 -12.48
CA LEU A 190 11.54 -10.23 -12.82
C LEU A 190 10.62 -11.00 -11.86
N PRO A 191 10.13 -12.20 -12.22
CA PRO A 191 9.68 -13.19 -11.24
C PRO A 191 10.81 -13.48 -10.25
N THR A 192 10.48 -14.07 -9.10
CA THR A 192 11.52 -14.41 -8.10
C THR A 192 11.86 -15.90 -8.05
N HIS A 193 10.94 -16.75 -8.54
CA HIS A 193 11.07 -18.21 -8.54
C HIS A 193 10.98 -18.73 -9.98
N GLY A 194 11.92 -19.56 -10.40
CA GLY A 194 11.97 -20.16 -11.72
C GLY A 194 12.53 -21.57 -11.72
N ARG A 195 12.28 -22.29 -12.84
CA ARG A 195 12.83 -23.63 -13.10
C ARG A 195 13.65 -23.59 -14.38
N PRO A 196 14.68 -24.46 -14.53
CA PRO A 196 15.40 -24.60 -15.79
C PRO A 196 14.41 -24.90 -16.95
N GLY A 197 14.61 -24.23 -18.09
CA GLY A 197 13.70 -24.30 -19.24
C GLY A 197 12.40 -23.49 -19.08
N GLY A 198 12.15 -22.90 -17.91
CA GLY A 198 10.97 -22.06 -17.65
C GLY A 198 11.03 -20.73 -18.38
N SER A 199 9.90 -20.33 -18.99
CA SER A 199 9.74 -19.03 -19.64
C SER A 199 9.32 -17.98 -18.64
N PHE A 200 9.82 -16.74 -18.84
CA PHE A 200 9.46 -15.59 -18.00
C PHE A 200 9.50 -14.27 -18.81
N SER A 201 9.09 -13.18 -18.20
CA SER A 201 9.18 -11.84 -18.78
C SER A 201 9.95 -10.89 -17.88
N LEU A 202 10.53 -9.85 -18.50
CA LEU A 202 11.11 -8.69 -17.84
C LEU A 202 10.17 -7.50 -18.02
N GLY A 203 9.73 -6.90 -16.92
CA GLY A 203 9.03 -5.63 -16.89
C GLY A 203 9.99 -4.47 -16.71
N LEU A 204 9.85 -3.41 -17.52
CA LEU A 204 10.62 -2.17 -17.43
C LEU A 204 9.70 -0.98 -17.31
N LYS A 205 10.01 -0.04 -16.41
CA LYS A 205 9.32 1.25 -16.33
C LYS A 205 10.22 2.31 -15.72
N ALA A 206 9.92 3.57 -16.06
CA ALA A 206 10.50 4.73 -15.37
C ALA A 206 9.43 5.39 -14.52
N GLU A 207 9.75 5.75 -13.29
CA GLU A 207 8.85 6.38 -12.33
C GLU A 207 9.32 7.81 -12.03
N ASP A 208 8.36 8.71 -11.79
CA ASP A 208 8.66 10.04 -11.27
C ASP A 208 9.07 9.98 -9.79
N LEU A 209 9.33 11.14 -9.17
CA LEU A 209 9.74 11.25 -7.78
C LEU A 209 8.76 10.57 -6.80
N TRP A 210 7.48 10.53 -7.14
CA TRP A 210 6.39 10.00 -6.32
C TRP A 210 5.97 8.57 -6.70
N GLY A 211 6.77 7.90 -7.54
CA GLY A 211 6.56 6.51 -7.94
C GLY A 211 5.45 6.31 -8.98
N ASN A 212 5.02 7.36 -9.69
CA ASN A 212 4.10 7.19 -10.82
C ASN A 212 4.85 6.77 -12.07
N PRO A 213 4.39 5.73 -12.81
CA PRO A 213 4.97 5.39 -14.10
C PRO A 213 4.85 6.55 -15.10
N SER A 214 6.00 7.08 -15.53
CA SER A 214 6.09 8.28 -16.35
C SER A 214 6.00 7.95 -17.85
N HIS A 215 5.14 8.66 -18.57
CA HIS A 215 5.02 8.62 -20.01
C HIS A 215 6.09 9.48 -20.73
N GLN A 216 6.90 10.21 -19.97
CA GLN A 216 7.94 11.11 -20.51
C GLN A 216 9.29 10.40 -20.72
N ALA A 217 9.41 9.13 -20.29
CA ALA A 217 10.59 8.33 -20.57
C ALA A 217 10.61 7.85 -22.02
N ALA A 218 11.77 7.92 -22.66
CA ALA A 218 11.97 7.39 -24.00
C ALA A 218 13.47 7.16 -24.27
N GLY A 219 13.80 6.32 -25.23
CA GLY A 219 15.16 6.13 -25.69
C GLY A 219 15.61 4.68 -25.78
N ARG A 220 16.85 4.50 -26.24
CA ARG A 220 17.45 3.18 -26.38
C ARG A 220 18.08 2.72 -25.07
N LEU A 221 17.69 1.55 -24.61
CA LEU A 221 18.21 0.88 -23.44
C LEU A 221 19.07 -0.30 -23.83
N ARG A 222 20.19 -0.51 -23.14
CA ARG A 222 21.00 -1.71 -23.23
C ARG A 222 20.70 -2.62 -22.05
N LEU A 223 20.53 -3.91 -22.31
CA LEU A 223 20.18 -4.92 -21.33
C LEU A 223 21.31 -5.93 -21.18
N GLU A 224 21.72 -6.18 -19.96
CA GLU A 224 22.77 -7.15 -19.64
C GLU A 224 22.29 -8.10 -18.55
N ALA A 225 22.27 -9.39 -18.85
CA ALA A 225 21.93 -10.40 -17.84
C ALA A 225 23.16 -10.85 -17.07
N ASP A 226 22.96 -10.98 -15.77
CA ASP A 226 23.88 -11.60 -14.84
C ASP A 226 23.28 -12.96 -14.47
N GLY A 227 23.66 -14.00 -15.20
CA GLY A 227 23.10 -15.34 -15.04
C GLY A 227 22.61 -16.00 -16.35
N PRO A 228 22.09 -17.25 -16.24
CA PRO A 228 21.85 -18.11 -17.40
C PRO A 228 20.47 -17.84 -18.06
N VAL A 229 20.39 -16.84 -18.92
CA VAL A 229 19.15 -16.47 -19.65
C VAL A 229 19.37 -16.55 -21.16
N ALA A 230 18.33 -17.01 -21.88
CA ALA A 230 18.24 -16.94 -23.35
C ALA A 230 17.08 -16.04 -23.75
N GLY A 231 17.17 -15.45 -24.94
CA GLY A 231 16.13 -14.60 -25.51
C GLY A 231 16.15 -13.14 -25.06
N LEU A 232 17.07 -12.73 -24.17
CA LEU A 232 17.21 -11.34 -23.78
C LEU A 232 17.84 -10.53 -24.92
N PRO A 233 17.17 -9.50 -25.47
CA PRO A 233 17.78 -8.63 -26.46
C PRO A 233 18.86 -7.76 -25.83
N GLU A 234 19.97 -7.54 -26.54
CA GLU A 234 21.04 -6.65 -26.07
C GLU A 234 20.57 -5.20 -25.96
N GLN A 235 19.66 -4.79 -26.83
CA GLN A 235 19.10 -3.45 -26.88
C GLN A 235 17.59 -3.49 -27.11
N VAL A 236 16.90 -2.52 -26.53
CA VAL A 236 15.47 -2.31 -26.71
C VAL A 236 15.19 -0.81 -26.76
N ASP A 237 14.31 -0.40 -27.68
CA ASP A 237 13.81 0.97 -27.68
C ASP A 237 12.63 1.07 -26.70
N TYR A 238 12.72 1.99 -25.74
CA TYR A 238 11.59 2.35 -24.87
C TYR A 238 10.79 3.44 -25.58
N PRO A 239 9.55 3.15 -26.02
CA PRO A 239 8.80 4.07 -26.86
C PRO A 239 8.37 5.34 -26.10
N ALA A 240 8.37 6.47 -26.78
CA ALA A 240 7.83 7.71 -26.23
C ALA A 240 6.31 7.58 -25.96
N GLY A 241 5.87 8.06 -24.82
CA GLY A 241 4.46 7.99 -24.41
C GLY A 241 4.08 6.73 -23.66
N GLU A 242 4.88 5.66 -23.73
CA GLU A 242 4.64 4.44 -22.98
C GLU A 242 5.03 4.60 -21.50
N ARG A 243 4.24 3.98 -20.61
CA ARG A 243 4.46 4.03 -19.15
C ARG A 243 5.19 2.80 -18.63
N ALA A 244 5.21 1.72 -19.40
CA ALA A 244 5.91 0.47 -19.09
C ALA A 244 6.16 -0.33 -20.37
N LEU A 245 7.15 -1.22 -20.31
CA LEU A 245 7.48 -2.16 -21.38
C LEU A 245 7.63 -3.56 -20.80
N ARG A 246 7.04 -4.57 -21.45
CA ARG A 246 7.19 -5.97 -21.08
C ARG A 246 7.94 -6.72 -22.19
N ILE A 247 9.08 -7.32 -21.85
CA ILE A 247 9.88 -8.16 -22.72
C ILE A 247 9.58 -9.62 -22.35
N ALA A 248 8.85 -10.30 -23.22
CA ALA A 248 8.40 -11.68 -23.02
C ALA A 248 9.31 -12.70 -23.73
N GLY A 249 9.10 -13.99 -23.46
CA GLY A 249 9.82 -15.08 -24.14
C GLY A 249 11.25 -15.30 -23.66
N LEU A 250 11.62 -14.74 -22.52
CA LEU A 250 12.91 -15.04 -21.88
C LEU A 250 12.86 -16.45 -21.30
N THR A 251 13.99 -17.17 -21.33
CA THR A 251 14.07 -18.54 -20.80
C THR A 251 15.27 -18.70 -19.90
N ALA A 252 15.07 -19.24 -18.71
CA ALA A 252 16.14 -19.65 -17.81
C ALA A 252 16.77 -20.94 -18.30
N THR A 253 18.05 -20.94 -18.73
CA THR A 253 18.67 -22.08 -19.43
C THR A 253 19.23 -23.16 -18.49
N ARG A 254 19.54 -22.81 -17.24
CA ARG A 254 20.03 -23.71 -16.18
C ARG A 254 19.81 -23.11 -14.81
N GLU A 255 20.10 -23.85 -13.76
CA GLU A 255 20.08 -23.36 -12.38
C GLU A 255 21.02 -22.18 -12.16
N GLY A 256 20.63 -21.29 -11.25
CA GLY A 256 21.38 -20.11 -10.85
C GLY A 256 20.50 -18.94 -10.44
N ILE A 257 21.09 -17.78 -10.30
CA ILE A 257 20.38 -16.52 -10.04
C ILE A 257 20.54 -15.63 -11.25
N ILE A 258 19.42 -15.14 -11.77
CA ILE A 258 19.37 -14.20 -12.89
C ILE A 258 19.03 -12.82 -12.36
N ARG A 259 19.81 -11.83 -12.78
CA ARG A 259 19.50 -10.40 -12.64
C ARG A 259 19.73 -9.71 -13.97
N VAL A 260 18.98 -8.65 -14.24
CA VAL A 260 19.15 -7.85 -15.46
C VAL A 260 19.53 -6.43 -15.06
N ARG A 261 20.62 -5.93 -15.66
CA ARG A 261 21.02 -4.53 -15.60
C ARG A 261 20.46 -3.79 -16.80
N VAL A 262 19.90 -2.63 -16.56
CA VAL A 262 19.36 -1.72 -17.57
C VAL A 262 20.27 -0.51 -17.60
N LEU A 263 20.85 -0.24 -18.76
CA LEU A 263 21.78 0.88 -18.98
C LEU A 263 21.21 1.81 -20.04
N ASP A 264 21.55 3.08 -19.97
CA ASP A 264 21.28 4.05 -21.04
C ASP A 264 22.29 3.90 -22.20
N ALA A 265 22.08 4.69 -23.26
CA ALA A 265 22.95 4.68 -24.44
C ALA A 265 24.42 5.08 -24.14
N ALA A 266 24.67 5.79 -23.03
CA ALA A 266 26.01 6.15 -22.56
C ALA A 266 26.66 5.07 -21.65
N GLY A 267 25.94 3.99 -21.36
CA GLY A 267 26.41 2.90 -20.48
C GLY A 267 26.22 3.18 -18.99
N ARG A 268 25.49 4.21 -18.61
CA ARG A 268 25.16 4.50 -17.21
C ARG A 268 24.07 3.52 -16.73
N LEU A 269 24.27 2.92 -15.58
CA LEU A 269 23.27 2.05 -14.94
C LEU A 269 22.03 2.85 -14.53
N LEU A 270 20.88 2.47 -15.08
CA LEU A 270 19.57 3.03 -14.77
C LEU A 270 18.81 2.20 -13.71
N ALA A 271 18.86 0.85 -13.87
CA ALA A 271 18.23 -0.08 -12.93
C ALA A 271 18.95 -1.42 -12.91
N ARG A 272 18.81 -2.12 -11.77
CA ARG A 272 19.09 -3.56 -11.61
C ARG A 272 17.82 -4.24 -11.17
N SER A 273 17.46 -5.36 -11.79
CA SER A 273 16.24 -6.09 -11.42
C SER A 273 16.36 -6.74 -10.05
N ASN A 274 15.22 -7.11 -9.47
CA ASN A 274 15.16 -8.12 -8.43
C ASN A 274 15.74 -9.47 -8.95
N PRO A 275 16.21 -10.36 -8.06
CA PRO A 275 16.72 -11.68 -8.47
C PRO A 275 15.58 -12.61 -8.89
N LEU A 276 15.86 -13.43 -9.91
CA LEU A 276 15.12 -14.64 -10.24
C LEU A 276 16.00 -15.84 -9.84
N VAL A 277 15.61 -16.58 -8.84
CA VAL A 277 16.27 -17.83 -8.42
C VAL A 277 15.72 -18.97 -9.25
N VAL A 278 16.58 -19.65 -9.98
CA VAL A 278 16.24 -20.78 -10.85
C VAL A 278 16.77 -22.05 -10.24
N ARG A 279 15.89 -23.00 -9.94
CA ARG A 279 16.24 -24.30 -9.36
C ARG A 279 15.23 -25.36 -9.78
N ASP A 280 15.70 -26.59 -10.00
CA ASP A 280 14.82 -27.72 -10.23
C ASP A 280 13.99 -28.03 -8.98
N GLY A 281 12.73 -28.45 -9.17
CA GLY A 281 11.81 -28.75 -8.07
C GLY A 281 11.32 -27.56 -7.26
N LEU A 282 11.75 -26.31 -7.57
CA LEU A 282 11.27 -25.13 -6.88
C LEU A 282 9.77 -24.88 -7.16
N VAL A 283 9.01 -24.61 -6.10
CA VAL A 283 7.62 -24.16 -6.26
C VAL A 283 7.62 -22.75 -6.82
N PRO A 284 6.94 -22.48 -7.94
CA PRO A 284 6.81 -21.13 -8.48
C PRO A 284 6.20 -20.15 -7.50
N GLY A 285 6.66 -18.88 -7.55
CA GLY A 285 6.15 -17.78 -6.75
C GLY A 285 5.47 -16.73 -7.62
N TRP A 286 4.24 -16.38 -7.28
CA TRP A 286 3.37 -15.47 -8.01
C TRP A 286 3.09 -14.22 -7.16
N TRP A 287 3.37 -13.07 -7.70
CA TRP A 287 3.27 -11.81 -6.96
C TRP A 287 1.88 -11.18 -7.09
N GLY A 288 1.30 -10.82 -5.96
CA GLY A 288 0.00 -10.20 -5.90
C GLY A 288 -0.10 -9.03 -4.94
N ASP A 289 -1.08 -8.19 -5.22
CA ASP A 289 -1.66 -7.21 -4.32
C ASP A 289 -3.18 -7.38 -4.43
N LEU A 290 -3.76 -7.96 -3.39
CA LEU A 290 -5.17 -8.34 -3.39
C LEU A 290 -6.05 -7.35 -2.63
N HIS A 291 -5.45 -6.31 -2.03
CA HIS A 291 -6.14 -5.37 -1.19
C HIS A 291 -5.91 -3.94 -1.67
N GLY A 292 -6.92 -3.36 -2.29
CA GLY A 292 -6.94 -1.97 -2.74
C GLY A 292 -8.31 -1.61 -3.31
N GLN A 293 -8.53 -0.33 -3.55
CA GLN A 293 -9.83 0.23 -3.92
C GLN A 293 -9.74 1.16 -5.12
N SER A 294 -10.81 1.19 -5.93
CA SER A 294 -11.01 2.10 -7.04
C SER A 294 -11.97 3.25 -6.69
N GLY A 295 -12.26 4.09 -7.66
CA GLY A 295 -13.09 5.27 -7.49
C GLY A 295 -14.57 4.98 -7.23
N GLU A 296 -15.04 3.78 -7.49
CA GLU A 296 -16.41 3.35 -7.19
C GLU A 296 -16.65 3.19 -5.67
N THR A 297 -15.56 3.15 -4.88
CA THR A 297 -15.62 3.20 -3.41
C THR A 297 -14.78 4.37 -2.88
N VAL A 298 -13.79 4.17 -2.02
CA VAL A 298 -12.99 5.27 -1.42
C VAL A 298 -11.75 5.62 -2.24
N GLY A 299 -11.39 4.82 -3.23
CA GLY A 299 -10.20 5.04 -4.07
C GLY A 299 -10.37 6.10 -5.15
N VAL A 300 -9.51 6.06 -6.17
CA VAL A 300 -9.55 6.89 -7.38
C VAL A 300 -9.40 6.01 -8.62
N ASN A 301 -9.72 6.58 -9.78
CA ASN A 301 -9.77 5.89 -11.08
C ASN A 301 -10.84 4.76 -11.09
N THR A 302 -11.18 4.26 -12.25
CA THR A 302 -12.17 3.17 -12.40
C THR A 302 -11.57 1.82 -12.04
N ILE A 303 -12.42 0.83 -11.77
CA ILE A 303 -11.99 -0.55 -11.54
C ILE A 303 -11.20 -1.13 -12.71
N ASP A 304 -11.53 -0.75 -13.95
CA ASP A 304 -10.79 -1.19 -15.15
C ASP A 304 -9.37 -0.60 -15.16
N GLU A 305 -9.22 0.69 -14.85
CA GLU A 305 -7.91 1.34 -14.72
C GLU A 305 -7.11 0.77 -13.55
N TYR A 306 -7.76 0.42 -12.44
CA TYR A 306 -7.16 -0.22 -11.28
C TYR A 306 -6.51 -1.58 -11.66
N PHE A 307 -7.26 -2.48 -12.30
CA PHE A 307 -6.73 -3.77 -12.73
C PHE A 307 -5.67 -3.63 -13.83
N ALA A 308 -5.87 -2.73 -14.79
CA ALA A 308 -4.88 -2.44 -15.83
C ALA A 308 -3.56 -1.94 -15.23
N PHE A 309 -3.60 -1.06 -14.23
CA PHE A 309 -2.41 -0.59 -13.55
C PHE A 309 -1.63 -1.74 -12.90
N GLY A 310 -2.28 -2.58 -12.13
CA GLY A 310 -1.60 -3.69 -11.44
C GLY A 310 -1.00 -4.71 -12.40
N ARG A 311 -1.76 -5.12 -13.43
CA ARG A 311 -1.31 -6.09 -14.43
C ARG A 311 -0.22 -5.53 -15.33
N ASP A 312 -0.38 -4.32 -15.87
CA ASP A 312 0.44 -3.82 -16.96
C ASP A 312 1.59 -2.89 -16.50
N LEU A 313 1.38 -2.15 -15.40
CA LEU A 313 2.36 -1.17 -14.89
C LEU A 313 3.06 -1.61 -13.61
N ALA A 314 2.41 -2.41 -12.77
CA ALA A 314 3.05 -3.01 -11.59
C ALA A 314 3.51 -4.46 -11.82
N PHE A 315 3.16 -5.06 -12.97
CA PHE A 315 3.54 -6.42 -13.38
C PHE A 315 3.14 -7.49 -12.37
N LEU A 316 1.93 -7.35 -11.81
CA LEU A 316 1.37 -8.35 -10.90
C LEU A 316 0.88 -9.58 -11.66
N ASP A 317 0.90 -10.72 -10.97
CA ASP A 317 0.37 -11.99 -11.44
C ASP A 317 -1.03 -12.24 -10.87
N VAL A 318 -1.31 -11.72 -9.66
CA VAL A 318 -2.55 -11.98 -8.91
C VAL A 318 -3.10 -10.68 -8.35
N MET A 319 -4.41 -10.45 -8.50
CA MET A 319 -5.08 -9.27 -7.96
C MET A 319 -6.46 -9.56 -7.39
N GLY A 320 -6.90 -8.68 -6.47
CA GLY A 320 -8.28 -8.52 -6.00
C GLY A 320 -8.66 -7.04 -5.94
N HIS A 321 -9.95 -6.78 -5.79
CA HIS A 321 -10.47 -5.45 -5.47
C HIS A 321 -11.26 -5.58 -4.17
N GLN A 322 -10.89 -4.80 -3.16
CA GLN A 322 -11.46 -4.87 -1.81
C GLN A 322 -12.05 -3.50 -1.42
N GLY A 323 -13.10 -3.11 -2.14
CA GLY A 323 -13.89 -1.94 -1.77
C GLY A 323 -14.64 -2.17 -0.47
N ASN A 324 -14.88 -1.10 0.30
CA ASN A 324 -15.70 -1.18 1.51
C ASN A 324 -17.13 -1.63 1.17
N ASP A 325 -17.59 -2.69 1.79
CA ASP A 325 -18.87 -3.36 1.51
C ASP A 325 -20.08 -2.42 1.57
N PHE A 326 -20.09 -1.49 2.54
CA PHE A 326 -21.18 -0.51 2.72
C PHE A 326 -21.22 0.59 1.63
N GLN A 327 -20.29 0.59 0.68
CA GLN A 327 -20.26 1.47 -0.49
C GLN A 327 -20.41 0.68 -1.81
N ILE A 328 -20.35 -0.63 -1.77
CA ILE A 328 -20.53 -1.47 -2.95
C ILE A 328 -22.01 -1.63 -3.25
N THR A 329 -22.49 -0.93 -4.29
CA THR A 329 -23.86 -1.08 -4.80
C THR A 329 -24.04 -2.45 -5.45
N GLY A 330 -25.28 -2.87 -5.67
CA GLY A 330 -25.60 -4.09 -6.41
C GLY A 330 -25.00 -4.11 -7.82
N ALA A 331 -25.07 -3.01 -8.54
CA ALA A 331 -24.47 -2.84 -9.87
C ALA A 331 -22.94 -2.94 -9.83
N PHE A 332 -22.29 -2.31 -8.85
CA PHE A 332 -20.84 -2.38 -8.73
C PHE A 332 -20.36 -3.79 -8.34
N TRP A 333 -21.11 -4.51 -7.47
CA TRP A 333 -20.80 -5.91 -7.17
C TRP A 333 -20.85 -6.81 -8.43
N GLN A 334 -21.86 -6.60 -9.27
CA GLN A 334 -21.90 -7.29 -10.57
C GLN A 334 -20.71 -6.93 -11.44
N ARG A 335 -20.29 -5.66 -11.47
CA ARG A 335 -19.12 -5.21 -12.23
C ARG A 335 -17.83 -5.84 -11.73
N ILE A 336 -17.59 -5.91 -10.41
CA ILE A 336 -16.43 -6.61 -9.81
C ILE A 336 -16.39 -8.06 -10.29
N ASN A 337 -17.52 -8.77 -10.22
CA ASN A 337 -17.62 -10.16 -10.68
C ASN A 337 -17.32 -10.30 -12.19
N ALA A 338 -17.83 -9.40 -13.01
CA ALA A 338 -17.62 -9.41 -14.46
C ALA A 338 -16.15 -9.13 -14.82
N VAL A 339 -15.52 -8.11 -14.22
CA VAL A 339 -14.12 -7.72 -14.47
C VAL A 339 -13.18 -8.86 -14.04
N THR A 340 -13.35 -9.37 -12.84
CA THR A 340 -12.50 -10.45 -12.31
C THR A 340 -12.64 -11.75 -13.10
N THR A 341 -13.83 -12.01 -13.68
CA THR A 341 -14.03 -13.15 -14.56
C THR A 341 -13.36 -12.95 -15.92
N ALA A 342 -13.47 -11.75 -16.49
CA ALA A 342 -12.92 -11.45 -17.81
C ALA A 342 -11.38 -11.39 -17.80
N LEU A 343 -10.76 -10.99 -16.70
CA LEU A 343 -9.31 -10.87 -16.56
C LEU A 343 -8.63 -12.16 -16.12
N ASP A 344 -9.39 -13.12 -15.56
CA ASP A 344 -8.82 -14.39 -15.08
C ASP A 344 -8.40 -15.27 -16.27
N ALA A 345 -7.10 -15.43 -16.45
CA ALA A 345 -6.50 -16.16 -17.56
C ALA A 345 -5.36 -17.05 -17.04
N GLU A 346 -5.59 -18.36 -16.96
CA GLU A 346 -4.63 -19.34 -16.48
C GLU A 346 -3.26 -19.20 -17.18
N GLY A 347 -2.19 -19.19 -16.39
CA GLY A 347 -0.82 -19.00 -16.84
C GLY A 347 -0.41 -17.56 -17.15
N SER A 348 -1.34 -16.61 -17.08
CA SER A 348 -1.08 -15.19 -17.42
C SER A 348 -1.42 -14.23 -16.28
N PHE A 349 -2.65 -14.30 -15.75
CA PHE A 349 -3.11 -13.39 -14.70
C PHE A 349 -4.28 -14.00 -13.95
N VAL A 350 -4.32 -13.84 -12.63
CA VAL A 350 -5.41 -14.33 -11.77
C VAL A 350 -6.08 -13.15 -11.08
N ALA A 351 -7.40 -13.08 -11.19
CA ALA A 351 -8.22 -12.08 -10.52
C ALA A 351 -9.28 -12.74 -9.62
N PHE A 352 -9.38 -12.28 -8.36
CA PHE A 352 -10.36 -12.79 -7.40
C PHE A 352 -11.51 -11.80 -7.20
N PRO A 353 -12.79 -12.26 -7.28
CA PRO A 353 -13.91 -11.49 -6.80
C PRO A 353 -13.88 -11.44 -5.27
N GLY A 354 -14.12 -10.25 -4.71
CA GLY A 354 -14.07 -10.04 -3.28
C GLY A 354 -14.51 -8.65 -2.86
N TYR A 355 -14.51 -8.41 -1.56
CA TYR A 355 -14.84 -7.14 -0.94
C TYR A 355 -14.23 -7.04 0.45
N GLU A 356 -14.04 -5.83 0.94
CA GLU A 356 -13.70 -5.56 2.33
C GLU A 356 -14.98 -5.48 3.17
N TRP A 357 -15.20 -6.46 4.05
CA TRP A 357 -16.21 -6.35 5.09
C TRP A 357 -15.71 -5.39 6.16
N SER A 358 -16.37 -4.24 6.27
CA SER A 358 -15.86 -3.08 6.97
C SER A 358 -16.61 -2.81 8.27
N GLY A 359 -16.70 -3.81 9.12
CA GLY A 359 -17.31 -3.67 10.44
C GLY A 359 -16.47 -2.80 11.38
N ASN A 360 -17.14 -2.06 12.27
CA ASN A 360 -16.43 -1.32 13.31
C ASN A 360 -15.60 -2.26 14.19
N THR A 361 -14.47 -1.80 14.73
CA THR A 361 -13.58 -2.63 15.58
C THR A 361 -14.30 -3.40 16.68
N PRO A 362 -15.26 -2.81 17.46
CA PRO A 362 -16.02 -3.58 18.44
C PRO A 362 -16.92 -4.68 17.86
N MET A 363 -17.20 -4.62 16.56
CA MET A 363 -17.96 -5.66 15.82
C MET A 363 -17.06 -6.69 15.15
N GLY A 364 -15.75 -6.51 15.23
CA GLY A 364 -14.72 -7.40 14.71
C GLY A 364 -13.65 -6.71 13.84
N GLY A 365 -13.91 -5.49 13.35
CA GLY A 365 -12.97 -4.74 12.51
C GLY A 365 -12.92 -5.24 11.06
N ASP A 366 -12.03 -4.65 10.29
CA ASP A 366 -11.95 -4.86 8.83
C ASP A 366 -11.46 -6.27 8.46
N HIS A 367 -12.15 -6.90 7.49
CA HIS A 367 -11.81 -8.22 6.96
C HIS A 367 -11.98 -8.27 5.44
N ASN A 368 -11.00 -8.77 4.73
CA ASN A 368 -11.06 -9.02 3.29
C ASN A 368 -11.66 -10.38 2.99
N VAL A 369 -12.70 -10.44 2.18
CA VAL A 369 -13.35 -11.68 1.73
C VAL A 369 -13.00 -11.92 0.27
N PHE A 370 -12.50 -13.13 -0.04
CA PHE A 370 -12.15 -13.55 -1.41
C PHE A 370 -12.91 -14.81 -1.75
N PHE A 371 -13.71 -14.78 -2.81
CA PHE A 371 -14.38 -15.95 -3.33
C PHE A 371 -13.54 -16.64 -4.40
N ARG A 372 -13.53 -17.97 -4.40
CA ARG A 372 -12.91 -18.75 -5.47
C ARG A 372 -13.62 -18.55 -6.81
N HIS A 373 -14.94 -18.40 -6.80
CA HIS A 373 -15.77 -18.23 -7.98
C HIS A 373 -16.60 -16.95 -7.91
N ALA A 374 -16.83 -16.34 -9.06
CA ALA A 374 -17.73 -15.20 -9.20
C ALA A 374 -19.21 -15.60 -8.98
N GLY A 375 -20.09 -14.59 -8.83
CA GLY A 375 -21.54 -14.80 -8.68
C GLY A 375 -21.97 -15.15 -7.25
N ARG A 376 -21.09 -15.01 -6.27
CA ARG A 376 -21.45 -15.23 -4.86
C ARG A 376 -22.09 -13.97 -4.25
N PRO A 377 -22.96 -14.12 -3.23
CA PRO A 377 -23.59 -12.97 -2.60
C PRO A 377 -22.61 -12.16 -1.77
N ILE A 378 -22.69 -10.83 -1.85
CA ILE A 378 -22.01 -9.95 -0.92
C ILE A 378 -22.73 -9.95 0.44
N ARG A 379 -21.96 -9.96 1.55
CA ARG A 379 -22.47 -9.81 2.91
C ARG A 379 -21.95 -8.50 3.45
N ARG A 380 -22.83 -7.49 3.55
CA ARG A 380 -22.42 -6.16 3.98
C ARG A 380 -22.45 -6.01 5.48
N SER A 381 -21.52 -5.22 6.02
CA SER A 381 -21.55 -4.78 7.41
C SER A 381 -22.70 -3.82 7.69
N SER A 382 -23.12 -3.07 6.66
CA SER A 382 -24.20 -2.09 6.76
C SER A 382 -24.70 -1.62 5.37
N HIS A 383 -25.97 -1.29 5.27
CA HIS A 383 -26.58 -0.59 4.12
C HIS A 383 -26.73 0.92 4.35
N ALA A 384 -26.06 1.49 5.36
CA ALA A 384 -26.29 2.89 5.77
C ALA A 384 -26.06 3.92 4.64
N LEU A 385 -25.17 3.63 3.70
CA LEU A 385 -24.84 4.51 2.57
C LEU A 385 -25.49 4.11 1.23
N LEU A 386 -26.32 3.08 1.20
CA LEU A 386 -26.91 2.57 -0.03
C LEU A 386 -28.40 2.92 -0.13
N LEU A 387 -28.84 3.41 -1.29
CA LEU A 387 -30.25 3.68 -1.57
C LEU A 387 -31.02 2.38 -1.80
N ASP A 388 -30.45 1.45 -2.58
CA ASP A 388 -31.03 0.12 -2.77
C ASP A 388 -30.86 -0.69 -1.48
N ARG A 389 -31.98 -1.16 -0.95
CA ARG A 389 -32.06 -1.97 0.27
C ARG A 389 -32.71 -3.33 0.01
N GLY A 390 -32.75 -3.76 -1.25
CA GLY A 390 -33.40 -5.02 -1.63
C GLY A 390 -32.80 -6.25 -0.96
N ASP A 391 -31.51 -6.21 -0.64
CA ASP A 391 -30.77 -7.29 0.00
C ASP A 391 -30.33 -7.00 1.46
N ILE A 392 -30.90 -5.97 2.10
CA ILE A 392 -30.57 -5.57 3.49
C ILE A 392 -30.70 -6.72 4.50
N ALA A 393 -31.62 -7.66 4.26
CA ALA A 393 -31.81 -8.82 5.13
C ALA A 393 -30.60 -9.79 5.12
N THR A 394 -29.66 -9.61 4.19
CA THR A 394 -28.45 -10.43 4.09
C THR A 394 -27.23 -9.78 4.74
N ASP A 395 -27.37 -8.60 5.37
CA ASP A 395 -26.32 -7.95 6.11
C ASP A 395 -25.78 -8.84 7.23
N ALA A 396 -24.49 -8.74 7.46
CA ALA A 396 -23.78 -9.35 8.58
C ALA A 396 -23.10 -8.22 9.35
N ASN A 397 -23.69 -7.78 10.46
CA ASN A 397 -23.25 -6.60 11.19
C ASN A 397 -22.10 -6.88 12.17
N THR A 398 -21.77 -8.17 12.39
CA THR A 398 -20.66 -8.62 13.23
C THR A 398 -19.84 -9.69 12.51
N THR A 399 -18.59 -9.89 12.93
CA THR A 399 -17.76 -11.00 12.40
C THR A 399 -18.39 -12.36 12.65
N THR A 400 -19.10 -12.56 13.76
CA THR A 400 -19.83 -13.79 14.05
C THR A 400 -20.88 -14.09 12.97
N GLU A 401 -21.69 -13.08 12.63
CA GLU A 401 -22.70 -13.19 11.57
C GLU A 401 -22.05 -13.37 10.19
N LEU A 402 -20.94 -12.67 9.92
CA LEU A 402 -20.18 -12.82 8.68
C LEU A 402 -19.68 -14.25 8.51
N PHE A 403 -18.97 -14.82 9.49
CA PHE A 403 -18.46 -16.17 9.41
C PHE A 403 -19.58 -17.21 9.35
N GLN A 404 -20.69 -16.97 10.04
CA GLN A 404 -21.87 -17.83 9.93
C GLN A 404 -22.47 -17.79 8.52
N ALA A 405 -22.57 -16.61 7.90
CA ALA A 405 -23.13 -16.44 6.56
C ALA A 405 -22.21 -16.99 5.46
N LEU A 406 -20.90 -17.07 5.71
CA LEU A 406 -19.89 -17.53 4.75
C LEU A 406 -19.47 -18.99 4.95
N ARG A 407 -19.93 -19.69 5.98
CA ARG A 407 -19.43 -21.03 6.35
C ARG A 407 -19.53 -22.08 5.26
N ASP A 408 -20.55 -21.97 4.40
CA ASP A 408 -20.81 -22.92 3.29
C ASP A 408 -20.31 -22.37 1.94
N GLU A 409 -19.62 -21.20 1.95
CA GLU A 409 -19.06 -20.58 0.77
C GLU A 409 -17.61 -21.03 0.53
N ASP A 410 -17.25 -21.19 -0.75
CA ASP A 410 -15.85 -21.44 -1.13
C ASP A 410 -15.08 -20.11 -1.19
N CYS A 411 -14.73 -19.62 0.00
CA CYS A 411 -14.04 -18.35 0.20
C CYS A 411 -12.94 -18.45 1.25
N VAL A 412 -12.08 -17.46 1.30
CA VAL A 412 -11.12 -17.20 2.38
C VAL A 412 -11.31 -15.78 2.91
N VAL A 413 -11.00 -15.59 4.19
CA VAL A 413 -11.13 -14.30 4.87
C VAL A 413 -9.80 -13.95 5.51
N TRP A 414 -9.36 -12.69 5.33
CA TRP A 414 -8.14 -12.16 5.94
C TRP A 414 -8.48 -10.98 6.83
N ALA A 415 -8.04 -11.02 8.09
CA ALA A 415 -8.17 -9.89 8.99
C ALA A 415 -7.05 -8.87 8.72
N HIS A 416 -7.37 -7.58 8.75
CA HIS A 416 -6.38 -6.55 8.48
C HIS A 416 -6.52 -5.30 9.38
N VAL A 417 -5.59 -4.36 9.21
CA VAL A 417 -5.50 -3.15 10.03
C VAL A 417 -5.61 -1.92 9.14
N GLY A 418 -6.80 -1.64 8.66
CA GLY A 418 -7.14 -0.43 7.94
C GLY A 418 -7.59 0.71 8.88
N GLY A 419 -8.67 1.36 8.52
CA GLY A 419 -9.29 2.39 9.34
C GLY A 419 -9.95 1.86 10.62
N ARG A 420 -10.35 0.59 10.63
CA ARG A 420 -10.99 -0.14 11.74
C ARG A 420 -10.20 -1.42 12.00
N PRO A 421 -9.18 -1.37 12.87
CA PRO A 421 -8.34 -2.53 13.15
C PRO A 421 -9.16 -3.78 13.49
N ALA A 422 -8.86 -4.91 12.84
CA ALA A 422 -9.51 -6.17 13.14
C ALA A 422 -9.20 -6.61 14.57
N ASP A 423 -10.25 -7.07 15.27
CA ASP A 423 -10.16 -7.77 16.55
C ASP A 423 -10.22 -9.29 16.30
N VAL A 424 -9.06 -9.90 16.10
CA VAL A 424 -8.98 -11.34 15.82
C VAL A 424 -9.43 -12.20 17.01
N GLY A 425 -9.45 -11.62 18.23
CA GLY A 425 -9.87 -12.32 19.45
C GLY A 425 -11.38 -12.46 19.58
N ARG A 426 -12.17 -11.69 18.83
CA ARG A 426 -13.62 -11.73 18.89
C ARG A 426 -14.21 -13.05 18.39
N ASP A 427 -13.69 -13.55 17.27
CA ASP A 427 -14.11 -14.79 16.63
C ASP A 427 -12.89 -15.53 16.06
N ASP A 428 -12.89 -16.86 16.10
CA ASP A 428 -11.79 -17.65 15.56
C ASP A 428 -11.77 -17.70 14.03
N GLY A 429 -12.91 -17.40 13.37
CA GLY A 429 -13.07 -17.44 11.93
C GLY A 429 -13.05 -18.84 11.33
N GLY A 430 -12.83 -19.89 12.13
CA GLY A 430 -12.79 -21.29 11.71
C GLY A 430 -11.82 -21.51 10.54
N SER A 431 -12.24 -22.35 9.58
CA SER A 431 -11.46 -22.65 8.37
C SER A 431 -11.49 -21.50 7.33
N LEU A 432 -12.31 -20.48 7.51
CA LEU A 432 -12.41 -19.35 6.60
C LEU A 432 -11.30 -18.34 6.81
N ARG A 433 -10.93 -18.04 8.08
CA ARG A 433 -9.82 -17.12 8.35
C ARG A 433 -8.50 -17.85 8.16
N THR A 434 -7.81 -17.57 7.04
CA THR A 434 -6.58 -18.27 6.66
C THR A 434 -5.32 -17.44 6.88
N ALA A 435 -5.44 -16.10 6.97
CA ALA A 435 -4.29 -15.21 7.15
C ALA A 435 -4.67 -13.91 7.86
N VAL A 436 -3.64 -13.18 8.30
CA VAL A 436 -3.70 -11.78 8.73
C VAL A 436 -2.75 -10.94 7.89
N GLU A 437 -3.14 -9.69 7.63
CA GLU A 437 -2.32 -8.72 6.91
C GLU A 437 -1.49 -7.91 7.90
N VAL A 438 -0.17 -8.07 7.82
CA VAL A 438 0.76 -7.44 8.76
C VAL A 438 1.36 -6.15 8.26
N HIS A 439 1.15 -5.82 6.98
CA HIS A 439 1.69 -4.61 6.38
C HIS A 439 0.86 -4.13 5.19
N SER A 440 0.61 -2.81 5.17
CA SER A 440 -0.04 -2.10 4.07
C SER A 440 0.43 -0.64 4.01
N ASP A 441 -0.18 0.21 3.16
CA ASP A 441 0.02 1.67 3.16
C ASP A 441 -0.24 2.31 4.53
N TRP A 442 -1.12 1.68 5.34
CA TRP A 442 -1.47 2.15 6.69
C TRP A 442 -0.37 1.93 7.70
N GLY A 443 0.63 1.06 7.41
CA GLY A 443 1.76 0.80 8.28
C GLY A 443 2.12 -0.67 8.43
N THR A 444 2.84 -0.99 9.51
CA THR A 444 3.28 -2.35 9.86
C THR A 444 2.66 -2.79 11.19
N PHE A 445 2.10 -3.99 11.22
CA PHE A 445 1.20 -4.46 12.30
C PHE A 445 1.53 -5.89 12.75
N GLU A 446 2.80 -6.20 13.04
CA GLU A 446 3.19 -7.54 13.51
C GLU A 446 2.39 -8.00 14.75
N TRP A 447 1.83 -7.05 15.50
CA TRP A 447 1.01 -7.32 16.67
C TRP A 447 -0.26 -8.13 16.38
N ILE A 448 -0.87 -8.02 15.17
CA ILE A 448 -2.06 -8.81 14.82
C ILE A 448 -1.72 -10.30 14.70
N MET A 449 -0.49 -10.60 14.22
CA MET A 449 0.04 -11.95 14.20
C MET A 449 0.33 -12.47 15.61
N THR A 450 0.90 -11.62 16.47
CA THR A 450 1.13 -11.93 17.89
C THR A 450 -0.19 -12.22 18.61
N ASP A 451 -1.22 -11.44 18.36
CA ASP A 451 -2.56 -11.69 18.95
C ASP A 451 -3.13 -13.01 18.43
N SER A 452 -2.96 -13.34 17.14
CA SER A 452 -3.36 -14.64 16.58
C SER A 452 -2.67 -15.82 17.29
N PHE A 453 -1.38 -15.71 17.61
CA PHE A 453 -0.66 -16.72 18.38
C PHE A 453 -1.18 -16.87 19.82
N ARG A 454 -1.53 -15.76 20.47
CA ARG A 454 -2.10 -15.78 21.85
C ARG A 454 -3.43 -16.51 21.91
N HIS A 455 -4.23 -16.43 20.86
CA HIS A 455 -5.47 -17.18 20.72
C HIS A 455 -5.27 -18.60 20.18
N GLY A 456 -4.03 -18.98 19.87
CA GLY A 456 -3.70 -20.30 19.33
C GLY A 456 -4.16 -20.51 17.90
N TYR A 457 -4.41 -19.45 17.12
CA TYR A 457 -4.81 -19.56 15.72
C TYR A 457 -3.61 -19.87 14.82
N ARG A 458 -3.82 -20.72 13.81
CA ARG A 458 -2.79 -21.13 12.86
C ARG A 458 -3.00 -20.42 11.51
N LEU A 459 -2.68 -19.13 11.48
CA LEU A 459 -2.91 -18.24 10.34
C LEU A 459 -1.62 -18.00 9.55
N GLY A 460 -1.75 -17.79 8.23
CA GLY A 460 -0.70 -17.27 7.38
C GLY A 460 -0.52 -15.76 7.55
N LEU A 461 0.47 -15.23 6.86
CA LEU A 461 0.82 -13.83 6.86
C LEU A 461 0.81 -13.29 5.44
N VAL A 462 0.09 -12.20 5.20
CA VAL A 462 0.03 -11.47 3.92
C VAL A 462 0.43 -10.02 4.11
N CYS A 463 0.86 -9.40 3.01
CA CYS A 463 1.08 -7.96 2.89
C CYS A 463 0.45 -7.50 1.58
N ASN A 464 -0.32 -6.44 1.62
CA ASN A 464 -0.95 -5.85 0.44
C ASN A 464 -0.88 -4.32 0.53
N SER A 465 -1.47 -3.60 -0.41
CA SER A 465 -1.41 -2.15 -0.36
C SER A 465 -2.46 -1.52 0.56
N ASP A 466 -3.67 -2.02 0.61
CA ASP A 466 -4.83 -1.26 1.14
C ASP A 466 -4.87 0.14 0.50
N GLY A 467 -4.54 0.16 -0.80
CA GLY A 467 -4.25 1.40 -1.53
C GLY A 467 -5.50 2.06 -2.08
N HIS A 468 -5.56 3.40 -1.95
CA HIS A 468 -6.70 4.23 -2.39
C HIS A 468 -6.34 5.14 -3.58
N LYS A 469 -5.10 5.06 -4.08
CA LYS A 469 -4.55 5.96 -5.09
C LYS A 469 -4.48 5.36 -6.49
N GLY A 470 -5.26 4.29 -6.76
CA GLY A 470 -5.32 3.63 -8.06
C GLY A 470 -4.03 2.97 -8.51
N ARG A 471 -3.15 2.54 -7.59
CA ARG A 471 -1.82 2.00 -7.87
C ARG A 471 -1.55 0.66 -7.20
N PRO A 472 -2.37 -0.38 -7.42
CA PRO A 472 -2.12 -1.70 -6.85
C PRO A 472 -0.76 -2.25 -7.29
N GLY A 473 -0.04 -2.87 -6.35
CA GLY A 473 1.29 -3.43 -6.57
C GLY A 473 2.45 -2.44 -6.66
N ALA A 474 2.17 -1.13 -6.67
CA ALA A 474 3.16 -0.05 -6.65
C ALA A 474 2.64 1.15 -5.82
N SER A 475 1.94 0.87 -4.74
CA SER A 475 1.37 1.91 -3.89
C SER A 475 2.46 2.68 -3.15
N HIS A 476 2.38 4.01 -3.19
CA HIS A 476 3.34 4.93 -2.60
C HIS A 476 2.60 5.91 -1.68
N PRO A 477 3.06 6.16 -0.46
CA PRO A 477 2.33 6.99 0.50
C PRO A 477 2.19 8.46 0.04
N GLY A 478 3.08 8.94 -0.82
CA GLY A 478 3.06 10.32 -1.28
C GLY A 478 3.23 11.30 -0.11
N ALA A 479 2.40 12.33 -0.08
CA ALA A 479 2.38 13.34 0.98
C ALA A 479 1.24 13.13 2.00
N SER A 480 0.66 11.93 2.05
CA SER A 480 -0.40 11.62 3.01
C SER A 480 0.12 11.41 4.44
N GLN A 481 -0.80 11.11 5.34
CA GLN A 481 -0.50 10.78 6.74
C GLN A 481 0.08 9.38 6.92
N PHE A 482 0.01 8.54 5.88
CA PHE A 482 0.56 7.19 5.91
C PHE A 482 2.05 7.25 5.57
N GLY A 483 2.88 6.46 6.27
CA GLY A 483 4.33 6.53 6.16
C GLY A 483 4.97 5.33 5.46
N ALA A 484 4.17 4.38 4.93
CA ALA A 484 4.65 3.14 4.37
C ALA A 484 4.36 3.00 2.87
N LEU A 485 5.20 2.27 2.14
CA LEU A 485 4.85 1.73 0.82
C LEU A 485 3.79 0.64 1.00
N GLY A 486 2.99 0.40 -0.03
CA GLY A 486 2.09 -0.74 -0.05
C GLY A 486 2.83 -2.08 -0.11
N GLY A 487 2.32 -3.07 0.60
CA GLY A 487 2.88 -4.42 0.63
C GLY A 487 2.62 -5.21 -0.64
N LEU A 488 3.33 -6.34 -0.75
CA LEU A 488 3.12 -7.36 -1.76
C LEU A 488 3.12 -8.75 -1.11
N THR A 489 2.29 -9.65 -1.63
CA THR A 489 2.30 -11.07 -1.25
C THR A 489 2.81 -11.92 -2.41
N CYS A 490 3.72 -12.85 -2.11
CA CYS A 490 4.14 -13.89 -3.04
C CYS A 490 3.44 -15.19 -2.69
N PHE A 491 2.64 -15.72 -3.60
CA PHE A 491 1.93 -17.00 -3.45
C PHE A 491 2.76 -18.13 -4.07
N LEU A 492 2.97 -19.20 -3.31
CA LEU A 492 3.72 -20.37 -3.74
C LEU A 492 2.74 -21.43 -4.26
N ALA A 493 2.62 -21.55 -5.57
CA ALA A 493 1.70 -22.47 -6.24
C ALA A 493 2.32 -23.01 -7.53
N ASP A 494 2.08 -24.29 -7.84
CA ASP A 494 2.65 -24.96 -9.01
C ASP A 494 2.20 -24.33 -10.34
N ARG A 495 1.02 -23.73 -10.36
CA ARG A 495 0.43 -23.08 -11.53
C ARG A 495 -0.18 -21.74 -11.17
N LEU A 496 -0.03 -20.78 -12.07
CA LEU A 496 -0.77 -19.53 -12.03
C LEU A 496 -2.20 -19.79 -12.53
N SER A 497 -3.04 -20.22 -11.62
CA SER A 497 -4.48 -20.42 -11.86
C SER A 497 -5.24 -20.02 -10.60
N ARG A 498 -6.50 -19.64 -10.75
CA ARG A 498 -7.35 -19.27 -9.60
C ARG A 498 -7.36 -20.38 -8.56
N ASP A 499 -7.50 -21.63 -9.00
CA ASP A 499 -7.48 -22.79 -8.11
C ASP A 499 -6.14 -22.99 -7.40
N GLY A 500 -5.02 -22.84 -8.12
CA GLY A 500 -3.67 -22.96 -7.55
C GLY A 500 -3.38 -21.89 -6.50
N ILE A 501 -3.70 -20.64 -6.81
CA ILE A 501 -3.52 -19.51 -5.87
C ILE A 501 -4.48 -19.65 -4.69
N PHE A 502 -5.75 -20.01 -4.91
CA PHE A 502 -6.71 -20.20 -3.82
C PHE A 502 -6.30 -21.34 -2.87
N ALA A 503 -5.72 -22.42 -3.41
CA ALA A 503 -5.16 -23.50 -2.60
C ALA A 503 -3.95 -23.00 -1.77
N ALA A 504 -3.08 -22.14 -2.33
CA ALA A 504 -1.98 -21.50 -1.60
C ALA A 504 -2.51 -20.59 -0.48
N MET A 505 -3.57 -19.79 -0.73
CA MET A 505 -4.23 -18.97 0.30
C MET A 505 -4.75 -19.85 1.45
N ARG A 506 -5.40 -20.95 1.17
CA ARG A 506 -5.92 -21.89 2.19
C ARG A 506 -4.82 -22.59 2.97
N ARG A 507 -3.73 -22.95 2.29
CA ARG A 507 -2.57 -23.64 2.91
C ARG A 507 -1.56 -22.69 3.53
N ARG A 508 -1.77 -21.35 3.43
CA ARG A 508 -0.83 -20.33 3.95
C ARG A 508 0.53 -20.38 3.24
N HIS A 509 0.61 -20.99 2.06
CA HIS A 509 1.83 -21.09 1.25
C HIS A 509 2.10 -19.75 0.57
N HIS A 510 2.49 -18.76 1.34
CA HIS A 510 2.78 -17.41 0.88
C HIS A 510 3.64 -16.67 1.90
N PHE A 511 4.28 -15.62 1.45
CA PHE A 511 5.01 -14.67 2.27
C PHE A 511 4.74 -13.24 1.81
N GLY A 512 4.91 -12.28 2.72
CA GLY A 512 4.66 -10.87 2.45
C GLY A 512 5.92 -10.03 2.50
N THR A 513 5.90 -8.88 1.79
CA THR A 513 6.96 -7.88 1.81
C THR A 513 6.40 -6.47 1.93
N THR A 514 7.25 -5.51 2.26
CA THR A 514 6.92 -4.08 2.26
C THR A 514 7.00 -3.43 0.86
N GLY A 515 6.65 -4.18 -0.20
CA GLY A 515 6.56 -3.67 -1.57
C GLY A 515 7.76 -3.98 -2.47
N CYS A 516 8.76 -4.70 -2.00
CA CYS A 516 9.83 -5.22 -2.85
C CYS A 516 9.55 -6.66 -3.28
N ARG A 517 10.22 -7.10 -4.34
CA ARG A 517 10.22 -8.50 -4.76
C ARG A 517 11.55 -9.14 -4.38
N MET A 518 11.51 -10.11 -3.47
CA MET A 518 12.66 -10.93 -3.12
C MET A 518 12.29 -12.41 -3.14
N PHE A 519 13.26 -13.26 -3.35
CA PHE A 519 13.13 -14.70 -3.15
C PHE A 519 13.26 -15.00 -1.65
N LEU A 520 12.35 -15.80 -1.12
CA LEU A 520 12.39 -16.29 0.25
C LEU A 520 11.92 -17.75 0.27
N ASP A 521 12.78 -18.66 0.73
CA ASP A 521 12.46 -20.07 0.98
C ASP A 521 12.76 -20.42 2.44
N VAL A 522 11.77 -20.94 3.16
CA VAL A 522 11.87 -21.31 4.57
C VAL A 522 11.36 -22.73 4.74
N ARG A 523 12.22 -23.62 5.25
CA ARG A 523 11.94 -25.03 5.43
C ARG A 523 12.42 -25.53 6.78
N ALA A 524 11.63 -26.39 7.42
CA ALA A 524 11.98 -27.04 8.68
C ALA A 524 12.12 -28.55 8.45
N ALA A 525 13.30 -29.12 8.70
CA ALA A 525 13.58 -30.54 8.61
C ALA A 525 13.57 -31.18 9.99
N PHE A 526 13.05 -32.42 10.06
CA PHE A 526 12.80 -33.19 11.28
C PHE A 526 13.51 -34.55 11.18
N ALA A 527 14.35 -34.85 12.14
CA ALA A 527 15.18 -36.10 12.13
C ALA A 527 14.31 -37.36 12.24
N GLY A 528 13.26 -37.32 13.07
CA GLY A 528 12.26 -38.38 13.23
C GLY A 528 11.09 -38.27 12.26
N GLY A 529 11.09 -37.25 11.39
CA GLY A 529 9.96 -36.93 10.54
C GLY A 529 8.75 -36.36 11.29
N GLY A 530 7.64 -36.28 10.59
CA GLY A 530 6.39 -35.79 11.15
C GLY A 530 5.19 -36.10 10.25
N GLU A 531 4.05 -35.70 10.72
CA GLU A 531 2.79 -35.80 10.02
C GLU A 531 2.31 -34.39 9.63
N ARG A 532 2.32 -34.09 8.33
CA ARG A 532 1.86 -32.84 7.76
C ARG A 532 0.36 -32.90 7.46
N PHE A 533 -0.40 -31.91 7.89
CA PHE A 533 -1.83 -31.83 7.72
C PHE A 533 -2.22 -30.92 6.54
N ALA A 534 -3.18 -31.34 5.73
CA ALA A 534 -3.71 -30.55 4.61
C ALA A 534 -4.52 -29.33 5.06
N ALA A 535 -5.09 -29.37 6.28
CA ALA A 535 -5.82 -28.30 6.94
C ALA A 535 -5.52 -28.33 8.45
N ASP A 536 -5.98 -27.34 9.21
CA ASP A 536 -5.80 -27.36 10.67
C ASP A 536 -6.63 -28.47 11.31
N PRO A 537 -6.01 -29.51 11.90
CA PRO A 537 -6.71 -30.65 12.50
C PRO A 537 -7.54 -30.28 13.74
N ARG A 538 -7.39 -29.07 14.30
CA ARG A 538 -8.25 -28.59 15.41
C ARG A 538 -9.61 -28.10 14.91
N LEU A 539 -9.72 -27.75 13.65
CA LEU A 539 -10.97 -27.24 13.04
C LEU A 539 -11.83 -28.32 12.43
N GLY A 540 -11.36 -29.57 12.41
CA GLY A 540 -12.09 -30.73 11.88
C GLY A 540 -11.15 -31.81 11.34
N PRO A 541 -11.71 -32.90 10.78
CA PRO A 541 -10.92 -33.95 10.17
C PRO A 541 -10.06 -33.39 9.03
N ALA A 542 -8.77 -33.67 9.04
CA ALA A 542 -7.81 -33.24 8.02
C ALA A 542 -7.02 -34.45 7.52
N ALA A 543 -6.89 -34.57 6.21
CA ALA A 543 -5.97 -35.52 5.61
C ALA A 543 -4.53 -35.18 6.01
N SER A 544 -3.70 -36.20 6.20
CA SER A 544 -2.30 -36.02 6.58
C SER A 544 -1.40 -36.98 5.79
N GLU A 545 -0.11 -36.63 5.75
CA GLU A 545 0.93 -37.42 5.13
C GLU A 545 2.21 -37.38 5.94
N ALA A 546 2.98 -38.47 5.93
CA ALA A 546 4.27 -38.51 6.57
C ALA A 546 5.32 -37.76 5.74
N VAL A 547 6.04 -36.85 6.37
CA VAL A 547 7.07 -36.02 5.73
C VAL A 547 8.29 -35.88 6.64
N ALA A 548 9.47 -35.65 6.03
CA ALA A 548 10.68 -35.31 6.77
C ALA A 548 10.93 -33.80 6.84
N GLU A 549 10.20 -33.00 6.03
CA GLU A 549 10.38 -31.57 5.88
C GLU A 549 9.03 -30.87 5.73
N ALA A 550 8.92 -29.67 6.29
CA ALA A 550 7.79 -28.76 6.11
C ALA A 550 8.25 -27.43 5.54
N MET A 551 7.43 -26.79 4.71
CA MET A 551 7.66 -25.44 4.19
C MET A 551 6.82 -24.39 4.92
N MET A 552 7.11 -23.10 4.69
CA MET A 552 6.29 -22.01 5.24
C MET A 552 4.81 -22.23 4.96
N GLY A 553 3.96 -22.02 5.98
CA GLY A 553 2.50 -22.21 5.94
C GLY A 553 2.03 -23.62 6.37
N ASP A 554 2.89 -24.62 6.40
CA ASP A 554 2.52 -25.99 6.78
C ASP A 554 2.15 -26.09 8.27
N ILE A 555 1.28 -27.07 8.56
CA ILE A 555 0.96 -27.51 9.94
C ILE A 555 1.45 -28.95 10.09
N LEU A 556 2.30 -29.20 11.07
CA LEU A 556 2.99 -30.48 11.25
C LEU A 556 2.99 -30.94 12.70
N ARG A 557 2.69 -32.21 12.93
CA ARG A 557 2.90 -32.91 14.21
C ARG A 557 4.19 -33.72 14.17
N THR A 558 5.03 -33.60 15.20
CA THR A 558 6.27 -34.38 15.31
C THR A 558 6.54 -34.79 16.74
N GLY A 559 7.30 -35.88 16.94
CA GLY A 559 7.89 -36.26 18.23
C GLY A 559 9.23 -35.61 18.54
N ASP A 560 9.82 -34.91 17.57
CA ASP A 560 11.15 -34.30 17.70
C ASP A 560 11.13 -33.11 18.70
N ARG A 561 12.24 -32.95 19.42
CA ARG A 561 12.44 -31.81 20.33
C ARG A 561 13.13 -30.62 19.67
N ARG A 562 13.64 -30.83 18.46
CA ARG A 562 14.35 -29.84 17.66
C ARG A 562 14.02 -30.02 16.20
N CYS A 563 14.08 -28.94 15.45
CA CYS A 563 14.08 -28.98 14.00
C CYS A 563 15.27 -28.16 13.46
N ARG A 564 15.68 -28.47 12.24
CA ARG A 564 16.65 -27.68 11.50
C ARG A 564 15.90 -26.75 10.55
N LEU A 565 15.83 -25.45 10.87
CA LEU A 565 15.21 -24.44 10.03
C LEU A 565 16.22 -23.88 9.03
N ALA A 566 16.00 -24.16 7.75
CA ALA A 566 16.77 -23.61 6.64
C ALA A 566 16.08 -22.38 6.06
N VAL A 567 16.86 -21.33 5.81
CA VAL A 567 16.39 -20.07 5.23
C VAL A 567 17.29 -19.70 4.06
N GLU A 568 16.68 -19.44 2.91
CA GLU A 568 17.37 -18.87 1.76
C GLU A 568 16.67 -17.58 1.32
N VAL A 569 17.45 -16.52 1.15
CA VAL A 569 17.00 -15.20 0.73
C VAL A 569 17.87 -14.73 -0.42
N ALA A 570 17.24 -14.27 -1.51
CA ALA A 570 17.92 -13.45 -2.51
C ALA A 570 17.10 -12.16 -2.71
N ALA A 571 17.72 -11.00 -2.56
CA ALA A 571 17.08 -9.71 -2.58
C ALA A 571 17.68 -8.78 -3.65
N HIS A 572 17.00 -7.67 -3.90
CA HIS A 572 17.48 -6.61 -4.79
C HIS A 572 18.59 -5.75 -4.15
N ALA A 573 18.65 -5.74 -2.83
CA ALA A 573 19.64 -5.04 -2.02
C ALA A 573 20.27 -6.00 -1.00
N PRO A 574 21.43 -5.68 -0.40
CA PRO A 574 22.06 -6.49 0.62
C PRO A 574 21.14 -6.83 1.79
N VAL A 575 21.22 -8.06 2.28
CA VAL A 575 20.47 -8.53 3.44
C VAL A 575 21.23 -8.15 4.71
N LEU A 576 20.64 -7.26 5.51
CA LEU A 576 21.23 -6.87 6.80
C LEU A 576 21.04 -7.92 7.87
N ARG A 577 19.81 -8.46 7.97
CA ARG A 577 19.42 -9.33 9.07
C ARG A 577 18.33 -10.29 8.67
N ILE A 578 18.46 -11.52 9.14
CA ILE A 578 17.44 -12.56 9.13
C ILE A 578 17.17 -12.92 10.58
N ASP A 579 15.93 -12.71 11.06
CA ASP A 579 15.47 -13.16 12.37
C ASP A 579 14.60 -14.40 12.20
N VAL A 580 14.86 -15.42 13.00
CA VAL A 580 13.98 -16.58 13.17
C VAL A 580 13.19 -16.38 14.45
N LEU A 581 11.87 -16.49 14.33
CA LEU A 581 10.94 -16.32 15.45
C LEU A 581 10.20 -17.62 15.73
N ASN A 582 9.94 -17.87 17.03
CA ASN A 582 8.97 -18.86 17.51
C ASN A 582 7.86 -18.09 18.24
N GLY A 583 6.69 -17.98 17.62
CA GLY A 583 5.68 -17.03 18.04
C GLY A 583 6.24 -15.59 18.00
N PRO A 584 6.03 -14.76 19.03
CA PRO A 584 6.54 -13.38 19.05
C PRO A 584 8.05 -13.28 19.39
N LYS A 585 8.70 -14.39 19.77
CA LYS A 585 10.07 -14.37 20.29
C LYS A 585 11.09 -14.64 19.20
N VAL A 586 12.07 -13.76 19.02
CA VAL A 586 13.26 -14.04 18.23
C VAL A 586 14.11 -15.10 18.95
N VAL A 587 14.32 -16.25 18.30
CA VAL A 587 15.08 -17.39 18.83
C VAL A 587 16.45 -17.55 18.20
N ALA A 588 16.65 -17.01 17.01
CA ALA A 588 17.95 -16.98 16.33
C ALA A 588 18.00 -15.80 15.35
N SER A 589 19.22 -15.38 15.00
CA SER A 589 19.44 -14.34 13.98
C SER A 589 20.71 -14.63 13.19
N ALA A 590 20.72 -14.19 11.92
CA ALA A 590 21.93 -14.13 11.10
C ALA A 590 22.06 -12.73 10.48
N ARG A 591 23.31 -12.30 10.28
CA ARG A 591 23.65 -11.06 9.58
C ARG A 591 24.59 -11.36 8.41
N GLY A 592 24.57 -10.50 7.39
CA GLY A 592 25.50 -10.58 6.26
C GLY A 592 26.91 -10.10 6.61
N TYR A 593 27.17 -9.69 7.87
CA TYR A 593 28.42 -9.08 8.34
C TYR A 593 28.66 -9.42 9.82
N GLY A 594 29.94 -9.33 10.24
CA GLY A 594 30.39 -9.50 11.62
C GLY A 594 30.82 -8.19 12.28
N ALA A 595 31.32 -8.27 13.50
CA ALA A 595 31.83 -7.11 14.24
C ALA A 595 33.09 -6.51 13.59
N GLU A 596 33.88 -7.33 12.94
CA GLU A 596 35.09 -6.95 12.19
C GLU A 596 34.79 -6.15 10.92
N ASP A 597 33.57 -6.24 10.38
CA ASP A 597 33.16 -5.55 9.16
C ASP A 597 32.61 -4.15 9.42
N LEU A 598 32.37 -3.79 10.70
CA LEU A 598 31.75 -2.52 11.07
C LEU A 598 32.63 -1.34 10.66
N GLY A 599 32.05 -0.46 9.82
CA GLY A 599 32.68 0.74 9.29
C GLY A 599 32.40 2.02 10.12
N ASN A 600 32.42 3.15 9.43
CA ASN A 600 32.09 4.46 9.98
C ASN A 600 30.64 4.90 9.63
N ARG A 601 29.79 3.95 9.23
CA ARG A 601 28.39 4.18 8.89
C ARG A 601 27.52 4.07 10.14
N ILE A 602 26.81 5.14 10.45
CA ILE A 602 25.86 5.20 11.55
C ILE A 602 24.45 5.28 10.98
N ARG A 603 23.58 4.37 11.40
CA ARG A 603 22.17 4.36 11.09
C ARG A 603 21.36 4.86 12.28
N VAL A 604 20.50 5.86 12.05
CA VAL A 604 19.50 6.33 13.02
C VAL A 604 18.12 6.07 12.48
N THR A 605 17.29 5.34 13.23
CA THR A 605 15.93 5.00 12.81
C THR A 605 14.91 5.23 13.91
N PHE A 606 13.73 5.66 13.50
CA PHE A 606 12.55 5.92 14.31
C PHE A 606 11.51 4.85 13.97
N HIS A 607 10.89 4.23 14.98
CA HIS A 607 10.01 3.06 14.83
C HIS A 607 8.68 3.27 15.54
N GLY A 608 7.67 2.47 15.14
CA GLY A 608 6.46 2.24 15.88
C GLY A 608 5.29 3.18 15.54
N ALA A 609 4.24 3.10 16.34
CA ALA A 609 3.01 3.84 16.15
C ALA A 609 2.48 4.40 17.49
N GLU A 610 1.56 5.37 17.44
CA GLU A 610 0.95 5.97 18.62
C GLU A 610 0.09 4.93 19.39
N TYR A 611 -0.82 4.25 18.69
CA TYR A 611 -1.72 3.25 19.23
C TYR A 611 -2.36 2.38 18.12
N ARG A 612 -3.14 1.38 18.50
CA ARG A 612 -3.92 0.52 17.58
C ARG A 612 -5.21 1.22 17.15
N GLY A 613 -5.14 2.17 16.21
CA GLY A 613 -6.32 2.90 15.76
C GLY A 613 -6.08 3.69 14.50
N ARG A 614 -7.08 4.45 14.05
CA ARG A 614 -6.99 5.26 12.82
C ARG A 614 -5.93 6.35 12.93
N GLY A 615 -5.83 7.03 14.08
CA GLY A 615 -4.84 8.09 14.34
C GLY A 615 -3.49 7.56 14.83
N ARG A 616 -3.01 6.43 14.27
CA ARG A 616 -1.79 5.71 14.71
C ARG A 616 -0.47 6.40 14.38
N GLN A 617 -0.52 7.44 13.59
CA GLN A 617 0.66 8.18 13.15
C GLN A 617 1.45 8.71 14.34
N THR A 618 2.76 8.44 14.35
CA THR A 618 3.72 9.09 15.22
C THR A 618 4.57 10.07 14.41
N THR A 619 4.69 11.32 14.86
CA THR A 619 5.59 12.31 14.27
C THR A 619 6.88 12.37 15.09
N TRP A 620 8.02 12.26 14.41
CA TRP A 620 9.36 12.40 14.94
C TRP A 620 9.97 13.67 14.38
N GLN A 621 10.15 14.67 15.21
CA GLN A 621 10.68 15.97 14.81
C GLN A 621 11.86 16.35 15.69
N GLY A 622 12.96 16.79 15.07
CA GLY A 622 14.14 17.17 15.82
C GLY A 622 15.41 17.17 15.01
N HIS A 623 16.50 16.84 15.68
CA HIS A 623 17.83 16.86 15.08
C HIS A 623 18.74 15.77 15.67
N ALA A 624 19.70 15.34 14.85
CA ALA A 624 20.84 14.51 15.26
C ALA A 624 22.13 15.29 15.02
N ARG A 625 23.06 15.28 16.01
CA ARG A 625 24.31 16.05 15.95
C ARG A 625 25.50 15.20 16.37
N PHE A 626 26.49 15.15 15.49
CA PHE A 626 27.84 14.61 15.77
C PHE A 626 28.73 15.73 16.32
N ASP A 627 29.28 15.56 17.52
CA ASP A 627 30.07 16.65 18.16
C ASP A 627 31.48 16.80 17.55
N ALA A 628 32.10 15.69 17.13
CA ALA A 628 33.47 15.69 16.59
C ALA A 628 33.53 15.17 15.14
N ALA A 629 32.86 14.08 14.80
CA ALA A 629 32.87 13.47 13.48
C ALA A 629 32.08 14.29 12.44
N ARG A 630 32.44 14.16 11.15
CA ARG A 630 31.77 14.84 10.04
C ARG A 630 31.10 13.85 9.09
N ILE A 631 29.93 14.21 8.60
CA ILE A 631 29.16 13.46 7.59
C ILE A 631 29.86 13.63 6.23
N ARG A 632 30.22 12.51 5.59
CA ARG A 632 30.80 12.45 4.25
C ARG A 632 29.79 12.03 3.19
N ARG A 633 28.83 11.19 3.58
CA ARG A 633 27.73 10.71 2.73
C ARG A 633 26.49 10.57 3.60
N PHE A 634 25.32 10.76 3.01
CA PHE A 634 24.03 10.69 3.68
C PHE A 634 23.02 9.96 2.76
N GLU A 635 22.22 9.06 3.33
CA GLU A 635 21.13 8.40 2.64
C GLU A 635 19.89 8.31 3.54
N ARG A 636 18.73 8.50 2.93
CA ARG A 636 17.43 8.34 3.61
C ARG A 636 17.01 6.86 3.59
N ILE A 637 16.36 6.41 4.65
CA ILE A 637 15.78 5.08 4.77
C ILE A 637 14.28 5.20 4.99
N ASN A 638 13.47 4.62 4.11
CA ASN A 638 11.99 4.63 4.16
C ASN A 638 11.35 6.02 4.29
N ALA A 639 12.03 7.08 3.88
CA ALA A 639 11.53 8.45 3.91
C ALA A 639 10.87 8.80 2.57
N TRP A 640 9.64 8.36 2.38
CA TRP A 640 8.91 8.45 1.11
C TRP A 640 8.20 9.78 0.90
N ASN A 641 7.90 10.53 1.96
CA ASN A 641 7.26 11.85 1.85
C ASN A 641 8.33 12.91 1.64
N HIS A 642 8.48 13.35 0.38
CA HIS A 642 9.49 14.35 0.01
C HIS A 642 9.16 15.78 0.47
N ASP A 643 7.95 16.04 0.95
CA ASP A 643 7.59 17.33 1.56
C ASP A 643 8.11 17.47 2.99
N ARG A 644 8.49 16.36 3.65
CA ARG A 644 9.00 16.35 4.99
C ARG A 644 10.53 16.36 5.00
N PRO A 645 11.16 17.28 5.77
CA PRO A 645 12.61 17.34 5.81
C PRO A 645 13.21 16.11 6.48
N LEU A 646 14.21 15.54 5.85
CA LEU A 646 15.17 14.60 6.40
C LEU A 646 16.48 14.79 5.62
N ALA A 647 17.36 15.63 6.11
CA ALA A 647 18.58 16.01 5.38
C ALA A 647 19.65 16.57 6.33
N PRO A 648 20.93 16.52 5.93
CA PRO A 648 21.97 17.30 6.60
C PRO A 648 21.66 18.79 6.59
N VAL A 649 21.78 19.42 7.75
CA VAL A 649 21.71 20.89 7.92
C VAL A 649 23.10 21.50 7.74
N ASP A 650 24.11 20.76 8.20
CA ASP A 650 25.52 21.03 8.02
C ASP A 650 26.31 19.71 7.98
N ASP A 651 27.66 19.77 7.98
CA ASP A 651 28.51 18.57 7.93
C ASP A 651 28.54 17.73 9.22
N ARG A 652 27.78 18.12 10.26
CA ARG A 652 27.67 17.40 11.55
C ARG A 652 26.27 17.24 12.06
N SER A 653 25.28 17.78 11.38
CA SER A 653 23.91 17.82 11.89
C SER A 653 22.92 17.37 10.83
N VAL A 654 21.91 16.60 11.24
CA VAL A 654 20.78 16.18 10.42
C VAL A 654 19.50 16.68 11.07
N GLY A 655 18.70 17.44 10.33
CA GLY A 655 17.34 17.83 10.73
C GLY A 655 16.31 16.87 10.17
N PHE A 656 15.25 16.62 10.93
CA PHE A 656 14.19 15.72 10.48
C PHE A 656 12.79 16.10 11.01
N ASP A 657 11.81 15.85 10.17
CA ASP A 657 10.38 15.80 10.50
C ASP A 657 9.79 14.64 9.72
N VAL A 658 9.65 13.49 10.34
CA VAL A 658 9.23 12.24 9.68
C VAL A 658 8.11 11.56 10.45
N ILE A 659 7.41 10.65 9.80
CA ILE A 659 6.29 9.91 10.39
C ILE A 659 6.50 8.40 10.32
N THR A 660 6.01 7.71 11.34
CA THR A 660 5.87 6.25 11.37
C THR A 660 4.44 5.84 11.70
N THR A 661 4.05 4.66 11.22
CA THR A 661 2.74 4.05 11.45
C THR A 661 2.89 2.56 11.79
N GLY A 662 3.87 2.24 12.67
CA GLY A 662 4.28 0.87 13.00
C GLY A 662 5.48 0.37 12.19
N ASN A 663 5.77 0.99 11.04
CA ASN A 663 7.00 0.81 10.27
C ASN A 663 8.17 1.59 10.90
N PHE A 664 9.27 1.72 10.17
CA PHE A 664 10.38 2.58 10.56
C PHE A 664 10.83 3.51 9.42
N VAL A 665 11.43 4.63 9.80
CA VAL A 665 12.02 5.64 8.91
C VAL A 665 13.33 6.12 9.54
N GLY A 666 14.26 6.59 8.74
CA GLY A 666 15.50 7.15 9.27
C GLY A 666 16.54 7.47 8.20
N PHE A 667 17.79 7.42 8.59
CA PHE A 667 18.91 7.76 7.72
C PHE A 667 20.17 6.98 8.05
N ASP A 668 21.05 6.92 7.06
CA ASP A 668 22.44 6.50 7.20
C ASP A 668 23.36 7.71 7.01
N ALA A 669 24.35 7.82 7.87
CA ALA A 669 25.44 8.80 7.79
C ALA A 669 26.78 8.07 7.79
N TRP A 670 27.58 8.23 6.73
CA TRP A 670 28.98 7.79 6.67
C TRP A 670 29.86 8.91 7.19
N LEU A 671 30.65 8.61 8.21
CA LEU A 671 31.45 9.59 8.93
C LEU A 671 32.92 9.52 8.51
N ASP A 672 33.66 10.60 8.75
CA ASP A 672 35.11 10.63 8.56
C ASP A 672 35.89 9.89 9.68
N GLY A 673 35.21 9.47 10.73
CA GLY A 673 35.73 8.68 11.85
C GLY A 673 34.67 8.49 12.93
N LEU A 674 35.06 7.82 14.01
CA LEU A 674 34.15 7.51 15.15
C LEU A 674 34.53 8.29 16.42
N GLN A 675 35.19 9.41 16.28
CA GLN A 675 35.52 10.27 17.41
C GLN A 675 34.26 11.02 17.91
N GLY A 676 34.17 11.15 19.24
CA GLY A 676 33.10 11.89 19.90
C GLY A 676 31.78 11.10 20.05
N GLU A 677 30.70 11.84 20.17
CA GLU A 677 29.36 11.34 20.45
C GLU A 677 28.35 11.78 19.40
N LEU A 678 27.32 10.96 19.23
CA LEU A 678 26.08 11.32 18.56
C LEU A 678 25.03 11.70 19.61
N ALA A 679 24.51 12.92 19.54
CA ALA A 679 23.33 13.34 20.27
C ALA A 679 22.13 13.36 19.33
N VAL A 680 21.04 12.69 19.70
CA VAL A 680 19.75 12.71 18.98
C VAL A 680 18.69 13.25 19.91
N ASP A 681 17.95 14.26 19.46
CA ASP A 681 16.73 14.72 20.10
C ASP A 681 15.60 14.63 19.06
N ALA A 682 14.63 13.75 19.31
CA ALA A 682 13.51 13.48 18.42
C ALA A 682 12.15 13.88 19.05
N GLY A 683 12.17 14.73 20.08
CA GLY A 683 11.00 15.17 20.80
C GLY A 683 10.39 14.09 21.71
N LEU A 684 10.14 12.90 21.19
CA LEU A 684 9.58 11.76 21.96
C LEU A 684 10.66 10.92 22.65
N ALA A 685 11.87 10.93 22.14
CA ALA A 685 13.03 10.21 22.69
C ALA A 685 14.30 11.01 22.41
N ALA A 686 15.25 10.92 23.33
CA ALA A 686 16.55 11.52 23.16
C ALA A 686 17.66 10.59 23.67
N CYS A 687 18.84 10.65 23.05
CA CYS A 687 20.01 9.91 23.52
C CYS A 687 21.33 10.63 23.23
N ARG A 688 22.38 10.22 23.94
CA ARG A 688 23.78 10.50 23.63
C ARG A 688 24.53 9.19 23.58
N VAL A 689 25.22 8.96 22.49
CA VAL A 689 25.87 7.67 22.23
C VAL A 689 27.32 7.92 21.80
N PRO A 690 28.32 7.43 22.57
CA PRO A 690 29.70 7.43 22.11
C PRO A 690 29.84 6.56 20.87
N LEU A 691 30.32 7.16 19.76
CA LEU A 691 30.41 6.47 18.47
C LEU A 691 31.31 5.26 18.48
N ALA A 692 32.46 5.35 19.17
CA ALA A 692 33.42 4.25 19.29
C ALA A 692 32.88 3.05 20.09
N GLY A 693 31.83 3.24 20.90
CA GLY A 693 31.19 2.19 21.70
C GLY A 693 30.10 1.41 20.96
N LEU A 694 29.72 1.81 19.76
CA LEU A 694 28.69 1.13 18.99
C LEU A 694 29.22 -0.19 18.39
N GLY A 695 28.57 -1.28 18.75
CA GLY A 695 28.84 -2.65 18.25
C GLY A 695 27.78 -3.14 17.28
N LEU A 696 27.65 -4.49 17.20
CA LEU A 696 26.66 -5.15 16.33
C LEU A 696 25.20 -4.90 16.74
N GLU A 697 24.96 -4.76 18.05
CA GLU A 697 23.62 -4.51 18.53
C GLU A 697 23.33 -3.02 18.57
N PRO A 698 22.13 -2.59 18.14
CA PRO A 698 21.75 -1.18 18.18
C PRO A 698 21.56 -0.72 19.62
N VAL A 699 21.84 0.55 19.88
CA VAL A 699 21.32 1.25 21.06
C VAL A 699 19.85 1.55 20.80
N VAL A 700 18.97 1.16 21.72
CA VAL A 700 17.52 1.31 21.63
C VAL A 700 17.03 2.20 22.76
N VAL A 701 16.26 3.22 22.44
CA VAL A 701 15.59 4.11 23.40
C VAL A 701 14.07 3.97 23.20
N GLU A 702 13.40 3.48 24.23
CA GLU A 702 11.94 3.33 24.22
C GLU A 702 11.25 4.70 24.32
N ALA A 703 10.21 4.89 23.51
CA ALA A 703 9.39 6.12 23.49
C ALA A 703 7.91 5.85 23.75
N GLY A 704 7.58 4.70 24.38
CA GLY A 704 6.21 4.31 24.70
C GLY A 704 5.36 3.97 23.48
N GLY A 705 4.05 4.24 23.54
CA GLY A 705 3.13 3.94 22.45
C GLY A 705 3.11 2.45 22.06
N LEU A 706 2.93 2.18 20.78
CA LEU A 706 2.98 0.85 20.20
C LEU A 706 4.37 0.63 19.58
N GLU A 707 5.32 0.16 20.41
CA GLU A 707 6.72 -0.11 20.03
C GLU A 707 7.45 1.11 19.42
N ARG A 708 7.13 2.33 19.92
CA ARG A 708 7.88 3.53 19.48
C ARG A 708 9.28 3.48 20.06
N GLN A 709 10.27 3.60 19.19
CA GLN A 709 11.69 3.49 19.53
C GLN A 709 12.55 4.39 18.67
N LEU A 710 13.58 4.98 19.28
CA LEU A 710 14.73 5.53 18.58
C LEU A 710 15.84 4.48 18.62
N ARG A 711 16.41 4.12 17.47
CA ARG A 711 17.50 3.16 17.38
C ARG A 711 18.73 3.79 16.72
N VAL A 712 19.90 3.54 17.29
CA VAL A 712 21.20 3.94 16.74
C VAL A 712 22.04 2.69 16.53
N ALA A 713 22.45 2.42 15.30
CA ALA A 713 23.23 1.25 14.93
C ALA A 713 24.49 1.67 14.18
N ARG A 714 25.56 0.88 14.31
CA ARG A 714 26.74 0.95 13.46
C ARG A 714 26.69 -0.15 12.41
N LEU A 715 27.02 0.17 11.18
CA LEU A 715 26.96 -0.74 10.04
C LEU A 715 28.31 -0.76 9.29
N PRO A 716 28.56 -1.78 8.46
CA PRO A 716 29.63 -1.73 7.46
C PRO A 716 29.47 -0.52 6.54
N ASP A 717 30.57 0.02 6.05
CA ASP A 717 30.53 1.14 5.09
C ASP A 717 29.85 0.71 3.78
N ALA A 718 29.98 -0.56 3.41
CA ALA A 718 29.25 -1.20 2.30
C ALA A 718 28.86 -2.63 2.69
N CYS A 719 27.62 -2.99 2.45
CA CYS A 719 27.14 -4.37 2.57
C CYS A 719 27.16 -5.04 1.19
N GLY A 720 27.60 -6.29 1.11
CA GLY A 720 27.79 -6.97 -0.17
C GLY A 720 26.91 -8.20 -0.40
N ARG A 721 26.24 -8.71 0.64
CA ARG A 721 25.52 -10.00 0.56
C ARG A 721 24.03 -9.79 0.26
N ASP A 722 23.68 -9.83 -1.00
CA ASP A 722 22.28 -9.79 -1.48
C ASP A 722 21.66 -11.19 -1.65
N HIS A 723 22.45 -12.25 -1.39
CA HIS A 723 22.00 -13.64 -1.33
C HIS A 723 22.60 -14.32 -0.09
N MET A 724 21.74 -14.88 0.75
CA MET A 724 22.14 -15.58 1.97
C MET A 724 21.43 -16.92 2.10
N ARG A 725 22.18 -17.92 2.54
CA ARG A 725 21.68 -19.23 2.99
C ARG A 725 22.15 -19.44 4.42
N CYS A 726 21.23 -19.75 5.31
CA CYS A 726 21.55 -20.08 6.69
C CYS A 726 20.64 -21.21 7.21
N ALA A 727 21.08 -21.88 8.24
CA ALA A 727 20.29 -22.89 8.91
C ALA A 727 20.49 -22.78 10.42
N PHE A 728 19.40 -23.01 11.16
CA PHE A 728 19.34 -22.86 12.60
C PHE A 728 18.76 -24.12 13.23
N ASP A 729 19.37 -24.58 14.32
CA ASP A 729 18.77 -25.62 15.14
C ASP A 729 17.83 -24.94 16.14
N VAL A 730 16.53 -25.18 16.00
CA VAL A 730 15.48 -24.55 16.81
C VAL A 730 14.91 -25.58 17.78
N GLU A 731 14.90 -25.23 19.07
CA GLU A 731 14.25 -26.03 20.10
C GLU A 731 12.73 -25.85 20.05
N LEU A 732 12.01 -26.97 20.13
CA LEU A 732 10.55 -27.02 20.10
C LEU A 732 10.01 -27.18 21.51
N SER A 733 9.05 -26.33 21.91
CA SER A 733 8.29 -26.51 23.13
C SER A 733 7.52 -27.81 23.09
N ALA A 734 7.43 -28.48 24.25
CA ALA A 734 6.61 -29.68 24.40
C ALA A 734 5.11 -29.37 24.46
N GLU A 735 4.78 -28.15 24.87
CA GLU A 735 3.39 -27.70 25.06
C GLU A 735 3.06 -26.62 24.05
N GLY A 736 1.84 -26.70 23.49
CA GLY A 736 1.33 -25.73 22.53
C GLY A 736 1.95 -25.83 21.16
N ASP A 737 1.70 -24.81 20.38
CA ASP A 737 2.27 -24.66 19.04
C ASP A 737 3.64 -23.98 19.07
N ASN A 738 4.49 -24.36 18.13
CA ASN A 738 5.70 -23.63 17.77
C ASN A 738 5.51 -23.01 16.40
N PRO A 739 4.98 -21.78 16.31
CA PRO A 739 4.85 -21.07 15.04
C PRO A 739 6.20 -20.49 14.65
N LEU A 740 6.93 -21.23 13.79
CA LEU A 740 8.26 -20.86 13.31
C LEU A 740 8.13 -20.00 12.06
N TRP A 741 8.64 -18.78 12.10
CA TRP A 741 8.60 -17.85 10.98
C TRP A 741 9.86 -17.00 10.91
N VAL A 742 10.03 -16.31 9.77
CA VAL A 742 11.25 -15.57 9.47
C VAL A 742 10.89 -14.14 9.12
N ARG A 743 11.69 -13.19 9.63
CA ARG A 743 11.68 -11.79 9.21
C ARG A 743 13.04 -11.45 8.62
N VAL A 744 13.02 -10.87 7.41
CA VAL A 744 14.22 -10.43 6.68
C VAL A 744 14.21 -8.92 6.57
N THR A 745 15.34 -8.28 6.85
CA THR A 745 15.51 -6.82 6.64
C THR A 745 16.66 -6.58 5.68
N THR A 746 16.43 -5.77 4.64
CA THR A 746 17.45 -5.35 3.67
C THR A 746 18.10 -4.03 4.06
N GLU A 747 19.24 -3.72 3.43
CA GLU A 747 20.02 -2.52 3.69
C GLU A 747 19.25 -1.23 3.44
N ASP A 748 18.45 -1.20 2.39
CA ASP A 748 17.58 -0.07 2.00
C ASP A 748 16.25 -0.01 2.76
N GLY A 749 16.05 -0.89 3.75
CA GLY A 749 14.94 -0.81 4.71
C GLY A 749 13.70 -1.61 4.35
N TYR A 750 13.70 -2.40 3.26
CA TYR A 750 12.59 -3.31 3.01
C TYR A 750 12.60 -4.49 3.97
N VAL A 751 11.39 -4.99 4.25
CA VAL A 751 11.19 -6.15 5.12
C VAL A 751 10.36 -7.20 4.40
N ALA A 752 10.66 -8.48 4.70
CA ALA A 752 9.84 -9.61 4.30
C ALA A 752 9.53 -10.51 5.50
N TRP A 753 8.39 -11.18 5.45
CA TRP A 753 7.94 -12.12 6.48
C TRP A 753 7.39 -13.38 5.86
N SER A 754 7.88 -14.55 6.29
CA SER A 754 7.29 -15.83 5.89
C SER A 754 6.01 -16.12 6.68
N SER A 755 5.04 -16.82 6.07
CA SER A 755 3.99 -17.50 6.86
C SER A 755 4.62 -18.49 7.83
N PRO A 756 4.06 -18.67 9.05
CA PRO A 756 4.62 -19.61 10.03
C PRO A 756 4.50 -21.07 9.60
N ILE A 757 5.50 -21.87 9.92
CA ILE A 757 5.41 -23.31 10.01
C ILE A 757 4.91 -23.62 11.41
N TYR A 758 3.69 -24.19 11.52
CA TYR A 758 3.12 -24.55 12.82
C TYR A 758 3.53 -25.96 13.20
N VAL A 759 4.38 -26.08 14.20
CA VAL A 759 4.86 -27.37 14.70
C VAL A 759 4.28 -27.62 16.08
N PHE A 760 3.64 -28.77 16.26
CA PHE A 760 3.14 -29.21 17.58
C PHE A 760 3.54 -30.67 17.84
N ARG A 761 3.53 -31.05 19.13
CA ARG A 761 4.02 -32.36 19.56
C ARG A 761 2.90 -33.22 20.14
#